data_c84cf3882449d46495d38dbb563ed82a
#
_entry.id   c84cf3882449d46495d38dbb563ed82a
#
_cell.length_a   1.000
_cell.length_b   1.000
_cell.length_c   1.000
_cell.angle_alpha   90.00
_cell.angle_beta   90.00
_cell.angle_gamma   90.00
#
_symmetry.space_group_name_H-M   'P 1'
#
loop_
_entity.id
_entity.type
_entity.pdbx_description
1 polymer ?
#
loop_
_entity_poly.entity_id
_entity_poly.type
_entity_poly.pdbx_seq_one_letter_code
_entity_poly.pdbx_strand_id
1 'polypeptide(L)'
;RKESSAASDVYKRQTFVKIMILYTRQEDTKKMKIVDEYFGCDVFSTSAMQRYLPHAVYKQMMDVMEKGKELPKEIADVVANAMKDWAMDKGATHYTHWFQPMTGITAEKHDAFINPTGPTSVISDFRGKELIKGEPDASSFPSGGLRATFEARGYTAWDPTSLAFVKEKTLYIPTLFCSYDGSALDKKTPLLRSNDALNKAAVRLLNIMGYNIHKIKTTVGPEQEYFLIDEDMFKERLDLLVTGRTLFGAAPVKGQELDDHYFGSLSERVKAYMEEVDEELWKLGVYAKTEHKEVAPCQFELAPVFTSTNIANDQNQLTMEVLQKVASHHGLVCLLHEKPFDGVNGSGKHNNWSFCTEEGENILEPGDSPKDNIRFLTVLAAIIKGVDEYQDLLRISVASAGNDHRLGADEAPPAIISIYLGEELTAILEAIEAGNEYVDTIDRKLELGVSTLPPIAKDSTDRNRTSPFAFTGNKFEFRMLGSNLNISCPNTILNTIVAEELTQFADELECVKQEDMTKALIALIQKTLKNHKRIIFSGNGYSDEWKKEAQKRGLLELKTTADALPHYTDPKNLQLFEKHNVYSASELHARESILLTNYYQVVQIEAKTMAYMLRKQILPAIFSYEAKLAQIIQTKKSSGIEAVSYTHLRAHET
;
A
#
# COMPACT_ATOMS: atom_id res chain seq x y z
N ARG A 1 -53.61 11.41 35.48
CA ARG A 1 -52.80 10.38 36.20
C ARG A 1 -52.78 9.00 35.53
N LYS A 2 -53.32 8.82 34.29
CA LYS A 2 -53.28 7.53 33.56
C LYS A 2 -52.34 7.50 32.35
N GLU A 3 -51.79 8.63 31.92
CA GLU A 3 -50.84 8.69 30.78
C GLU A 3 -49.36 8.50 31.16
N SER A 4 -49.05 8.60 32.46
CA SER A 4 -47.66 8.42 32.95
C SER A 4 -47.25 6.96 33.13
N SER A 5 -48.17 5.99 33.14
CA SER A 5 -47.84 4.56 33.31
C SER A 5 -47.50 3.84 32.00
N ALA A 6 -48.11 4.25 30.88
CA ALA A 6 -47.86 3.62 29.58
C ALA A 6 -46.45 3.96 29.00
N ALA A 7 -45.97 5.20 29.18
CA ALA A 7 -44.62 5.59 28.74
C ALA A 7 -43.54 4.87 29.57
N SER A 8 -43.78 4.67 30.87
CA SER A 8 -42.89 3.94 31.77
C SER A 8 -42.80 2.44 31.40
N ASP A 9 -43.90 1.84 30.95
CA ASP A 9 -43.90 0.43 30.57
C ASP A 9 -43.27 0.17 29.19
N VAL A 10 -43.41 1.11 28.26
CA VAL A 10 -42.70 1.05 26.96
C VAL A 10 -41.19 1.19 27.17
N TYR A 11 -40.76 2.12 28.04
CA TYR A 11 -39.32 2.30 28.34
C TYR A 11 -38.74 1.08 29.07
N LYS A 12 -39.45 0.48 29.98
CA LYS A 12 -39.06 -0.78 30.64
C LYS A 12 -38.99 -1.95 29.68
N ARG A 13 -39.92 -2.07 28.74
CA ARG A 13 -39.90 -3.12 27.71
C ARG A 13 -38.74 -2.93 26.74
N GLN A 14 -38.43 -1.70 26.31
CA GLN A 14 -37.29 -1.43 25.46
C GLN A 14 -35.95 -1.67 26.17
N THR A 15 -35.85 -1.35 27.45
CA THR A 15 -34.68 -1.64 28.28
C THR A 15 -34.52 -3.15 28.51
N PHE A 16 -35.63 -3.88 28.73
CA PHE A 16 -35.62 -5.35 28.91
C PHE A 16 -35.25 -6.07 27.61
N VAL A 17 -35.75 -5.60 26.46
CA VAL A 17 -35.37 -6.15 25.15
C VAL A 17 -33.88 -5.84 24.83
N LYS A 18 -33.37 -4.64 25.15
CA LYS A 18 -31.92 -4.34 25.04
C LYS A 18 -31.08 -5.20 25.96
N ILE A 19 -31.52 -5.42 27.20
CA ILE A 19 -30.83 -6.29 28.16
C ILE A 19 -30.92 -7.76 27.71
N MET A 20 -32.06 -8.22 27.20
CA MET A 20 -32.17 -9.58 26.63
C MET A 20 -31.31 -9.77 25.36
N ILE A 21 -31.23 -8.77 24.50
CA ILE A 21 -30.36 -8.81 23.33
C ILE A 21 -28.87 -8.79 23.76
N LEU A 22 -28.53 -8.09 24.85
CA LEU A 22 -27.21 -8.15 25.45
C LEU A 22 -26.93 -9.49 26.14
N TYR A 23 -27.92 -10.11 26.81
CA TYR A 23 -27.77 -11.43 27.45
C TYR A 23 -27.75 -12.58 26.43
N THR A 24 -28.53 -12.51 25.34
CA THR A 24 -28.46 -13.52 24.26
C THR A 24 -27.17 -13.40 23.43
N ARG A 25 -26.48 -12.24 23.44
CA ARG A 25 -25.10 -12.13 22.92
C ARG A 25 -24.03 -12.67 23.87
N GLN A 26 -24.36 -12.95 25.15
CA GLN A 26 -23.41 -13.50 26.13
C GLN A 26 -23.44 -15.03 26.26
N GLU A 27 -24.31 -15.75 25.57
CA GLU A 27 -24.34 -17.22 25.62
C GLU A 27 -23.68 -17.95 24.46
N ASP A 28 -23.19 -17.23 23.44
CA ASP A 28 -22.12 -17.78 22.61
C ASP A 28 -20.79 -17.56 23.34
N THR A 29 -20.48 -18.41 24.31
CA THR A 29 -19.10 -18.71 24.68
C THR A 29 -18.45 -19.34 23.45
N LYS A 30 -18.10 -18.50 22.45
CA LYS A 30 -17.17 -18.86 21.39
C LYS A 30 -15.96 -19.43 22.11
N LYS A 31 -15.77 -20.75 22.12
CA LYS A 31 -14.46 -21.34 22.38
C LYS A 31 -13.51 -20.51 21.58
N MET A 32 -12.57 -19.84 22.24
CA MET A 32 -11.52 -19.08 21.58
C MET A 32 -10.84 -20.06 20.62
N LYS A 33 -11.17 -19.96 19.33
CA LYS A 33 -10.50 -20.76 18.32
C LYS A 33 -9.07 -20.26 18.27
N ILE A 34 -8.11 -21.17 18.37
CA ILE A 34 -6.70 -20.84 18.15
C ILE A 34 -6.57 -20.40 16.69
N VAL A 35 -5.84 -19.32 16.42
CA VAL A 35 -5.70 -18.75 15.06
C VAL A 35 -5.30 -19.82 14.05
N ASP A 36 -4.43 -20.75 14.42
CA ASP A 36 -4.00 -21.88 13.59
C ASP A 36 -5.16 -22.75 13.06
N GLU A 37 -6.31 -22.78 13.75
CA GLU A 37 -7.47 -23.60 13.36
C GLU A 37 -8.30 -22.96 12.24
N TYR A 38 -8.23 -21.62 12.06
CA TYR A 38 -9.05 -20.92 11.09
C TYR A 38 -8.30 -19.99 10.14
N PHE A 39 -6.97 -19.83 10.30
CA PHE A 39 -6.17 -19.02 9.39
C PHE A 39 -6.30 -19.54 7.95
N GLY A 40 -6.64 -18.62 7.01
CA GLY A 40 -6.87 -18.96 5.61
C GLY A 40 -8.06 -19.89 5.36
N CYS A 41 -9.00 -20.00 6.32
CA CYS A 41 -10.15 -20.90 6.15
C CYS A 41 -11.05 -20.49 4.98
N ASP A 42 -11.07 -19.22 4.63
CA ASP A 42 -11.87 -18.69 3.53
C ASP A 42 -11.06 -18.48 2.24
N VAL A 43 -9.88 -19.11 2.15
CA VAL A 43 -9.02 -19.12 0.96
C VAL A 43 -9.04 -20.50 0.31
N PHE A 44 -9.14 -20.55 -1.01
CA PHE A 44 -8.96 -21.79 -1.79
C PHE A 44 -7.47 -22.15 -1.82
N SER A 45 -6.97 -22.51 -0.64
CA SER A 45 -5.58 -22.81 -0.35
C SER A 45 -5.13 -24.14 -0.98
N THR A 46 -3.83 -24.41 -0.95
CA THR A 46 -3.29 -25.71 -1.39
C THR A 46 -3.92 -26.89 -0.65
N SER A 47 -4.24 -26.73 0.64
CA SER A 47 -4.95 -27.75 1.41
C SER A 47 -6.41 -27.92 0.99
N ALA A 48 -7.10 -26.86 0.58
CA ALA A 48 -8.41 -26.92 -0.01
C ALA A 48 -8.34 -27.58 -1.41
N MET A 49 -7.41 -27.14 -2.25
CA MET A 49 -7.17 -27.76 -3.56
C MET A 49 -6.93 -29.27 -3.46
N GLN A 50 -6.12 -29.70 -2.48
CA GLN A 50 -5.83 -31.13 -2.28
C GLN A 50 -7.07 -31.94 -1.91
N ARG A 51 -8.07 -31.33 -1.23
CA ARG A 51 -9.33 -32.00 -0.85
C ARG A 51 -10.34 -32.04 -1.97
N TYR A 52 -10.43 -31.01 -2.78
CA TYR A 52 -11.47 -30.86 -3.80
C TYR A 52 -11.03 -31.23 -5.20
N LEU A 53 -9.72 -31.29 -5.48
CA LEU A 53 -9.19 -31.66 -6.80
C LEU A 53 -8.73 -33.12 -6.86
N PRO A 54 -8.94 -33.81 -7.99
CA PRO A 54 -8.26 -35.08 -8.25
C PRO A 54 -6.75 -34.91 -8.17
N HIS A 55 -6.05 -35.88 -7.59
CA HIS A 55 -4.61 -35.79 -7.31
C HIS A 55 -3.73 -35.40 -8.52
N ALA A 56 -4.07 -35.87 -9.72
CA ALA A 56 -3.36 -35.52 -10.96
C ALA A 56 -3.55 -34.04 -11.33
N VAL A 57 -4.76 -33.48 -11.14
CA VAL A 57 -5.08 -32.08 -11.40
C VAL A 57 -4.43 -31.19 -10.35
N TYR A 58 -4.45 -31.59 -9.07
CA TYR A 58 -3.75 -30.90 -8.00
C TYR A 58 -2.26 -30.72 -8.32
N LYS A 59 -1.57 -31.78 -8.75
CA LYS A 59 -0.16 -31.69 -9.15
C LYS A 59 0.09 -30.70 -10.30
N GLN A 60 -0.80 -30.68 -11.29
CA GLN A 60 -0.70 -29.74 -12.40
C GLN A 60 -0.92 -28.30 -11.92
N MET A 61 -1.88 -28.08 -11.01
CA MET A 61 -2.09 -26.75 -10.38
C MET A 61 -0.86 -26.27 -9.60
N MET A 62 -0.21 -27.18 -8.84
CA MET A 62 1.04 -26.83 -8.14
C MET A 62 2.15 -26.44 -9.13
N ASP A 63 2.28 -27.16 -10.25
CA ASP A 63 3.24 -26.81 -11.32
C ASP A 63 2.94 -25.42 -11.93
N VAL A 64 1.64 -25.06 -12.12
CA VAL A 64 1.24 -23.73 -12.59
C VAL A 64 1.65 -22.66 -11.59
N MET A 65 1.32 -22.86 -10.31
CA MET A 65 1.53 -21.86 -9.25
C MET A 65 3.02 -21.66 -8.90
N GLU A 66 3.78 -22.75 -8.82
CA GLU A 66 5.19 -22.71 -8.39
C GLU A 66 6.15 -22.41 -9.53
N LYS A 67 5.91 -23.05 -10.70
CA LYS A 67 6.81 -22.98 -11.86
C LYS A 67 6.39 -21.95 -12.90
N GLY A 68 5.24 -21.28 -12.73
CA GLY A 68 4.73 -20.29 -13.67
C GLY A 68 4.36 -20.90 -15.03
N LYS A 69 3.91 -22.16 -15.07
CA LYS A 69 3.43 -22.80 -16.30
C LYS A 69 2.06 -22.28 -16.69
N GLU A 70 1.75 -22.34 -17.99
CA GLU A 70 0.41 -22.05 -18.48
C GLU A 70 -0.60 -23.07 -17.94
N LEU A 71 -1.78 -22.60 -17.55
CA LEU A 71 -2.87 -23.47 -17.11
C LEU A 71 -3.40 -24.29 -18.30
N PRO A 72 -3.34 -25.62 -18.25
CA PRO A 72 -3.90 -26.46 -19.32
C PRO A 72 -5.43 -26.30 -19.37
N LYS A 73 -5.98 -26.05 -20.56
CA LYS A 73 -7.43 -25.85 -20.75
C LYS A 73 -8.25 -27.07 -20.32
N GLU A 74 -7.67 -28.25 -20.46
CA GLU A 74 -8.29 -29.55 -20.14
C GLU A 74 -8.64 -29.70 -18.66
N ILE A 75 -7.89 -29.04 -17.77
CA ILE A 75 -8.16 -29.10 -16.32
C ILE A 75 -9.00 -27.94 -15.81
N ALA A 76 -9.20 -26.90 -16.61
CA ALA A 76 -9.88 -25.68 -16.17
C ALA A 76 -11.31 -25.94 -15.68
N ASP A 77 -12.07 -26.80 -16.36
CA ASP A 77 -13.42 -27.18 -15.94
C ASP A 77 -13.42 -27.95 -14.61
N VAL A 78 -12.43 -28.82 -14.39
CA VAL A 78 -12.29 -29.57 -13.15
C VAL A 78 -11.96 -28.62 -11.99
N VAL A 79 -11.04 -27.66 -12.22
CA VAL A 79 -10.66 -26.66 -11.22
C VAL A 79 -11.83 -25.73 -10.92
N ALA A 80 -12.55 -25.25 -11.93
CA ALA A 80 -13.72 -24.40 -11.77
C ALA A 80 -14.80 -25.09 -10.93
N ASN A 81 -15.14 -26.32 -11.24
CA ASN A 81 -16.14 -27.07 -10.48
C ASN A 81 -15.71 -27.31 -9.03
N ALA A 82 -14.47 -27.70 -8.80
CA ALA A 82 -13.93 -27.89 -7.45
C ALA A 82 -13.94 -26.58 -6.63
N MET A 83 -13.56 -25.45 -7.26
CA MET A 83 -13.59 -24.13 -6.64
C MET A 83 -15.01 -23.69 -6.30
N LYS A 84 -15.98 -23.94 -7.21
CA LYS A 84 -17.41 -23.69 -6.94
C LYS A 84 -17.93 -24.55 -5.78
N ASP A 85 -17.65 -25.85 -5.78
CA ASP A 85 -18.15 -26.76 -4.73
C ASP A 85 -17.57 -26.35 -3.37
N TRP A 86 -16.27 -26.04 -3.31
CA TRP A 86 -15.64 -25.50 -2.11
C TRP A 86 -16.29 -24.16 -1.66
N ALA A 87 -16.54 -23.24 -2.59
CA ALA A 87 -17.15 -21.96 -2.27
C ALA A 87 -18.60 -22.12 -1.79
N MET A 88 -19.36 -23.03 -2.40
CA MET A 88 -20.74 -23.34 -1.96
C MET A 88 -20.76 -23.99 -0.57
N ASP A 89 -19.80 -24.84 -0.22
CA ASP A 89 -19.65 -25.40 1.13
C ASP A 89 -19.33 -24.30 2.17
N LYS A 90 -18.76 -23.16 1.72
CA LYS A 90 -18.60 -21.92 2.49
C LYS A 90 -19.82 -21.01 2.47
N GLY A 91 -20.89 -21.40 1.80
CA GLY A 91 -22.15 -20.65 1.68
C GLY A 91 -22.17 -19.61 0.57
N ALA A 92 -21.20 -19.64 -0.35
CA ALA A 92 -21.21 -18.74 -1.51
C ALA A 92 -22.33 -19.09 -2.48
N THR A 93 -22.98 -18.08 -3.04
CA THR A 93 -24.02 -18.18 -4.06
C THR A 93 -23.64 -17.48 -5.36
N HIS A 94 -22.61 -16.64 -5.29
CA HIS A 94 -22.11 -15.83 -6.39
C HIS A 94 -20.61 -15.97 -6.53
N TYR A 95 -20.08 -15.53 -7.68
CA TYR A 95 -18.66 -15.33 -7.93
C TYR A 95 -18.41 -13.99 -8.57
N THR A 96 -17.19 -13.49 -8.47
CA THR A 96 -16.74 -12.26 -9.12
C THR A 96 -15.30 -12.40 -9.62
N HIS A 97 -15.04 -11.85 -10.80
CA HIS A 97 -13.69 -11.60 -11.27
C HIS A 97 -13.20 -10.30 -10.61
N TRP A 98 -12.35 -10.44 -9.62
CA TRP A 98 -11.85 -9.36 -8.79
C TRP A 98 -10.52 -8.84 -9.34
N PHE A 99 -10.46 -7.54 -9.66
CA PHE A 99 -9.28 -6.93 -10.25
C PHE A 99 -9.03 -5.51 -9.72
N GLN A 100 -7.86 -4.95 -10.01
CA GLN A 100 -7.38 -3.66 -9.53
C GLN A 100 -7.30 -2.68 -10.69
N PRO A 101 -8.34 -1.86 -10.92
CA PRO A 101 -8.37 -0.89 -12.03
C PRO A 101 -7.32 0.21 -11.82
N MET A 102 -7.04 0.98 -12.88
CA MET A 102 -6.09 2.10 -12.81
C MET A 102 -6.52 3.21 -11.85
N THR A 103 -7.81 3.34 -11.60
CA THR A 103 -8.39 4.25 -10.60
C THR A 103 -9.23 3.46 -9.60
N GLY A 104 -9.33 3.95 -8.35
CA GLY A 104 -10.02 3.23 -7.28
C GLY A 104 -9.19 2.11 -6.67
N ILE A 105 -9.78 1.33 -5.77
CA ILE A 105 -9.13 0.24 -5.02
C ILE A 105 -9.28 -1.06 -5.81
N THR A 106 -10.50 -1.57 -5.91
CA THR A 106 -10.83 -2.82 -6.60
C THR A 106 -12.10 -2.68 -7.43
N ALA A 107 -12.33 -3.60 -8.35
CA ALA A 107 -13.52 -3.68 -9.16
C ALA A 107 -14.09 -5.10 -9.17
N GLU A 108 -15.41 -5.21 -9.17
CA GLU A 108 -16.17 -6.44 -9.00
C GLU A 108 -17.40 -6.42 -9.92
N LYS A 109 -17.78 -7.62 -10.38
CA LYS A 109 -19.06 -7.89 -11.03
C LYS A 109 -19.56 -9.24 -10.57
N HIS A 110 -20.59 -9.25 -9.73
CA HIS A 110 -21.10 -10.46 -9.12
C HIS A 110 -22.07 -11.19 -10.06
N ASP A 111 -21.74 -12.42 -10.42
CA ASP A 111 -22.59 -13.33 -11.17
C ASP A 111 -22.99 -14.51 -10.28
N ALA A 112 -24.27 -14.95 -10.36
CA ALA A 112 -24.74 -16.10 -9.57
C ALA A 112 -24.32 -17.42 -10.20
N PHE A 113 -24.07 -18.44 -9.38
CA PHE A 113 -23.80 -19.82 -9.83
C PHE A 113 -25.04 -20.51 -10.37
N ILE A 114 -25.83 -19.90 -11.23
CA ILE A 114 -27.07 -20.47 -11.73
C ILE A 114 -27.07 -20.59 -13.26
N ASN A 115 -27.47 -21.79 -13.75
CA ASN A 115 -27.82 -22.00 -15.14
C ASN A 115 -29.25 -22.50 -15.26
N PRO A 116 -30.11 -21.85 -16.08
CA PRO A 116 -31.48 -22.31 -16.29
C PRO A 116 -31.56 -23.70 -16.91
N THR A 117 -32.37 -24.59 -16.34
CA THR A 117 -32.66 -25.92 -16.91
C THR A 117 -34.14 -26.03 -17.35
N GLY A 118 -34.94 -25.00 -17.08
CA GLY A 118 -36.33 -24.89 -17.45
C GLY A 118 -36.92 -23.55 -16.96
N PRO A 119 -38.21 -23.29 -17.20
CA PRO A 119 -38.83 -22.01 -16.85
C PRO A 119 -38.78 -21.67 -15.35
N THR A 120 -38.68 -22.68 -14.48
CA THR A 120 -38.72 -22.58 -13.02
C THR A 120 -37.64 -23.41 -12.35
N SER A 121 -36.61 -23.85 -13.08
CA SER A 121 -35.56 -24.72 -12.57
C SER A 121 -34.18 -24.26 -13.00
N VAL A 122 -33.23 -24.38 -12.08
CA VAL A 122 -31.81 -24.02 -12.29
C VAL A 122 -30.88 -25.13 -11.75
N ILE A 123 -29.69 -25.20 -12.26
CA ILE A 123 -28.59 -25.92 -11.64
C ILE A 123 -27.49 -24.93 -11.24
N SER A 124 -26.71 -25.31 -10.24
CA SER A 124 -25.49 -24.58 -9.90
C SER A 124 -24.38 -25.01 -10.85
N ASP A 125 -23.87 -24.09 -11.64
CA ASP A 125 -22.84 -24.34 -12.65
C ASP A 125 -21.77 -23.25 -12.61
N PHE A 126 -20.53 -23.64 -12.85
CA PHE A 126 -19.40 -22.76 -13.02
C PHE A 126 -18.32 -23.49 -13.81
N ARG A 127 -18.03 -23.00 -14.99
CA ARG A 127 -17.18 -23.71 -15.96
C ARG A 127 -15.80 -23.09 -16.05
N GLY A 128 -14.87 -23.86 -16.56
CA GLY A 128 -13.50 -23.38 -16.79
C GLY A 128 -13.42 -22.14 -17.65
N LYS A 129 -14.36 -21.97 -18.60
CA LYS A 129 -14.45 -20.74 -19.40
C LYS A 129 -14.76 -19.52 -18.52
N GLU A 130 -15.70 -19.65 -17.58
CA GLU A 130 -16.08 -18.59 -16.65
C GLU A 130 -14.97 -18.31 -15.62
N LEU A 131 -14.25 -19.36 -15.19
CA LEU A 131 -13.08 -19.21 -14.31
C LEU A 131 -11.95 -18.45 -15.00
N ILE A 132 -11.54 -18.89 -16.20
CA ILE A 132 -10.34 -18.37 -16.87
C ILE A 132 -10.55 -16.93 -17.35
N LYS A 133 -11.75 -16.61 -17.85
CA LYS A 133 -12.01 -15.38 -18.59
C LYS A 133 -13.38 -14.79 -18.25
N GLY A 134 -13.39 -13.54 -17.77
CA GLY A 134 -14.57 -12.70 -17.72
C GLY A 134 -14.59 -11.71 -18.88
N GLU A 135 -15.77 -11.19 -19.20
CA GLU A 135 -15.99 -10.18 -20.23
C GLU A 135 -16.75 -8.97 -19.64
N PRO A 136 -16.11 -8.15 -18.77
CA PRO A 136 -16.75 -6.95 -18.23
C PRO A 136 -16.89 -5.88 -19.32
N ASP A 137 -17.86 -4.97 -19.11
CA ASP A 137 -17.95 -3.75 -19.91
C ASP A 137 -16.80 -2.79 -19.56
N ALA A 138 -15.85 -2.65 -20.48
CA ALA A 138 -14.69 -1.78 -20.33
C ALA A 138 -14.99 -0.30 -20.62
N SER A 139 -16.18 0.04 -21.12
CA SER A 139 -16.52 1.43 -21.52
C SER A 139 -16.54 2.40 -20.34
N SER A 140 -16.81 1.90 -19.13
CA SER A 140 -16.87 2.70 -17.90
C SER A 140 -15.51 2.91 -17.22
N PHE A 141 -14.47 2.17 -17.64
CA PHE A 141 -13.14 2.28 -17.03
C PHE A 141 -12.26 3.28 -17.78
N PRO A 142 -11.43 4.06 -17.06
CA PRO A 142 -10.47 4.95 -17.70
C PRO A 142 -9.50 4.16 -18.59
N SER A 143 -9.36 4.54 -19.85
CA SER A 143 -8.48 3.86 -20.80
C SER A 143 -7.32 4.73 -21.28
N GLY A 144 -7.36 6.06 -21.05
CA GLY A 144 -6.32 6.98 -21.49
C GLY A 144 -6.01 6.93 -23.00
N GLY A 145 -6.99 6.50 -23.80
CA GLY A 145 -6.82 6.35 -25.24
C GLY A 145 -6.45 4.94 -25.72
N LEU A 146 -6.19 3.99 -24.82
CA LEU A 146 -5.93 2.56 -25.19
C LEU A 146 -7.14 1.87 -25.83
N ARG A 147 -8.31 2.42 -25.65
CA ARG A 147 -9.57 1.87 -26.17
C ARG A 147 -10.25 2.90 -27.06
N ALA A 148 -10.70 2.48 -28.24
CA ALA A 148 -11.55 3.32 -29.08
C ALA A 148 -12.92 3.56 -28.41
N THR A 149 -13.53 4.71 -28.65
CA THR A 149 -14.78 5.12 -27.99
C THR A 149 -15.94 4.14 -28.19
N PHE A 150 -15.95 3.42 -29.32
CA PHE A 150 -17.00 2.44 -29.65
C PHE A 150 -16.71 1.04 -29.11
N GLU A 151 -15.52 0.78 -28.58
CA GLU A 151 -15.17 -0.52 -27.98
C GLU A 151 -15.65 -0.57 -26.54
N ALA A 152 -16.55 -1.49 -26.24
CA ALA A 152 -17.07 -1.69 -24.88
C ALA A 152 -16.50 -2.93 -24.20
N ARG A 153 -15.95 -3.90 -24.96
CA ARG A 153 -15.49 -5.17 -24.42
C ARG A 153 -14.10 -5.05 -23.83
N GLY A 154 -13.95 -5.56 -22.61
CA GLY A 154 -12.66 -5.86 -21.98
C GLY A 154 -12.62 -7.31 -21.56
N TYR A 155 -11.48 -7.77 -21.08
CA TYR A 155 -11.29 -9.12 -20.59
C TYR A 155 -10.64 -9.11 -19.22
N THR A 156 -11.19 -9.93 -18.30
CA THR A 156 -10.47 -10.35 -17.10
C THR A 156 -9.87 -11.72 -17.35
N ALA A 157 -8.63 -11.93 -16.92
CA ALA A 157 -7.95 -13.21 -17.00
C ALA A 157 -7.55 -13.65 -15.58
N TRP A 158 -7.93 -14.89 -15.20
CA TRP A 158 -7.58 -15.43 -13.89
C TRP A 158 -6.06 -15.46 -13.70
N ASP A 159 -5.61 -15.00 -12.53
CA ASP A 159 -4.24 -15.18 -12.06
C ASP A 159 -4.16 -16.41 -11.15
N PRO A 160 -3.71 -17.57 -11.63
CA PRO A 160 -3.64 -18.78 -10.82
C PRO A 160 -2.55 -18.72 -9.74
N THR A 161 -1.67 -17.73 -9.76
CA THR A 161 -0.63 -17.51 -8.74
C THR A 161 -1.13 -16.72 -7.53
N SER A 162 -2.37 -16.21 -7.58
CA SER A 162 -3.07 -15.61 -6.48
C SER A 162 -4.31 -16.44 -6.10
N LEU A 163 -4.45 -16.72 -4.81
CA LEU A 163 -5.48 -17.64 -4.32
C LEU A 163 -6.87 -16.99 -4.33
N ALA A 164 -7.86 -17.70 -4.88
CA ALA A 164 -9.25 -17.32 -4.77
C ALA A 164 -9.73 -17.43 -3.31
N PHE A 165 -10.70 -16.62 -2.92
CA PHE A 165 -11.20 -16.57 -1.55
C PHE A 165 -12.70 -16.33 -1.52
N VAL A 166 -13.34 -16.66 -0.40
CA VAL A 166 -14.77 -16.40 -0.17
C VAL A 166 -14.91 -15.26 0.84
N LYS A 167 -15.68 -14.25 0.46
CA LYS A 167 -16.05 -13.12 1.31
C LYS A 167 -17.55 -12.86 1.09
N GLU A 168 -18.33 -12.73 2.15
CA GLU A 168 -19.75 -12.37 2.09
C GLU A 168 -20.61 -13.18 1.10
N LYS A 169 -20.46 -14.50 1.13
CA LYS A 169 -21.19 -15.43 0.25
C LYS A 169 -20.88 -15.27 -1.24
N THR A 170 -19.73 -14.69 -1.58
CA THR A 170 -19.23 -14.56 -2.95
C THR A 170 -17.83 -15.15 -3.05
N LEU A 171 -17.59 -15.91 -4.10
CA LEU A 171 -16.26 -16.38 -4.50
C LEU A 171 -15.54 -15.26 -5.26
N TYR A 172 -14.42 -14.80 -4.75
CA TYR A 172 -13.56 -13.80 -5.37
C TYR A 172 -12.42 -14.49 -6.12
N ILE A 173 -12.29 -14.19 -7.39
CA ILE A 173 -11.28 -14.76 -8.27
C ILE A 173 -10.32 -13.63 -8.67
N PRO A 174 -9.06 -13.62 -8.16
CA PRO A 174 -8.08 -12.61 -8.55
C PRO A 174 -7.78 -12.68 -10.04
N THR A 175 -7.92 -11.55 -10.73
CA THR A 175 -7.76 -11.47 -12.18
C THR A 175 -6.95 -10.25 -12.61
N LEU A 176 -6.41 -10.35 -13.82
CA LEU A 176 -5.87 -9.23 -14.60
C LEU A 176 -7.00 -8.65 -15.45
N PHE A 177 -6.87 -7.38 -15.84
CA PHE A 177 -7.85 -6.71 -16.69
C PHE A 177 -7.17 -6.03 -17.88
N CYS A 178 -7.65 -6.34 -19.08
CA CYS A 178 -7.13 -5.75 -20.32
C CYS A 178 -8.26 -5.30 -21.25
N SER A 179 -7.91 -4.40 -22.17
CA SER A 179 -8.77 -3.97 -23.29
C SER A 179 -8.97 -5.09 -24.31
N TYR A 180 -9.80 -4.83 -25.31
CA TYR A 180 -10.09 -5.76 -26.38
C TYR A 180 -8.83 -6.19 -27.17
N ASP A 181 -7.86 -5.30 -27.33
CA ASP A 181 -6.58 -5.54 -28.00
C ASP A 181 -5.50 -6.16 -27.09
N GLY A 182 -5.80 -6.37 -25.80
CA GLY A 182 -4.89 -6.96 -24.84
C GLY A 182 -4.02 -5.96 -24.06
N SER A 183 -4.17 -4.66 -24.27
CA SER A 183 -3.45 -3.65 -23.49
C SER A 183 -3.89 -3.67 -22.02
N ALA A 184 -2.95 -3.59 -21.07
CA ALA A 184 -3.24 -3.66 -19.64
C ALA A 184 -3.99 -2.41 -19.15
N LEU A 185 -5.19 -2.62 -18.60
CA LEU A 185 -6.06 -1.59 -18.01
C LEU A 185 -6.11 -1.67 -16.47
N ASP A 186 -5.21 -2.43 -15.86
CA ASP A 186 -5.11 -2.65 -14.42
C ASP A 186 -3.74 -2.26 -13.86
N LYS A 187 -3.61 -2.39 -12.55
CA LYS A 187 -2.37 -2.15 -11.82
C LYS A 187 -1.53 -3.43 -11.64
N LYS A 188 -2.16 -4.62 -11.69
CA LYS A 188 -1.51 -5.90 -11.38
C LYS A 188 -0.73 -6.47 -12.56
N THR A 189 -1.21 -6.35 -13.79
CA THR A 189 -0.51 -6.87 -14.99
C THR A 189 0.93 -6.35 -15.10
N PRO A 190 1.20 -5.04 -14.97
CA PRO A 190 2.57 -4.54 -15.00
C PRO A 190 3.44 -5.05 -13.84
N LEU A 191 2.85 -5.25 -12.66
CA LEU A 191 3.56 -5.82 -11.51
C LEU A 191 4.07 -7.22 -11.83
N LEU A 192 3.23 -8.09 -12.38
CA LEU A 192 3.63 -9.45 -12.76
C LEU A 192 4.71 -9.44 -13.84
N ARG A 193 4.55 -8.59 -14.86
CA ARG A 193 5.58 -8.42 -15.91
C ARG A 193 6.92 -7.96 -15.32
N SER A 194 6.91 -7.06 -14.34
CA SER A 194 8.12 -6.57 -13.66
C SER A 194 8.77 -7.63 -12.77
N ASN A 195 7.99 -8.49 -12.13
CA ASN A 195 8.51 -9.63 -11.38
C ASN A 195 9.27 -10.60 -12.31
N ASP A 196 8.73 -10.88 -13.50
CA ASP A 196 9.39 -11.69 -14.50
C ASP A 196 10.68 -11.05 -15.04
N ALA A 197 10.67 -9.73 -15.24
CA ALA A 197 11.84 -8.99 -15.68
C ALA A 197 12.98 -9.07 -14.65
N LEU A 198 12.67 -8.81 -13.37
CA LEU A 198 13.66 -8.89 -12.29
C LEU A 198 14.16 -10.32 -12.09
N ASN A 199 13.27 -11.31 -12.13
CA ASN A 199 13.67 -12.72 -12.05
C ASN A 199 14.69 -13.08 -13.14
N LYS A 200 14.41 -12.75 -14.40
CA LYS A 200 15.31 -13.03 -15.53
C LYS A 200 16.68 -12.35 -15.37
N ALA A 201 16.68 -11.07 -15.01
CA ALA A 201 17.91 -10.30 -14.87
C ALA A 201 18.76 -10.79 -13.69
N ALA A 202 18.14 -11.02 -12.53
CA ALA A 202 18.84 -11.47 -11.33
C ALA A 202 19.38 -12.90 -11.49
N VAL A 203 18.60 -13.83 -12.03
CA VAL A 203 19.07 -15.21 -12.32
C VAL A 203 20.25 -15.18 -13.26
N ARG A 204 20.20 -14.38 -14.35
CA ARG A 204 21.32 -14.25 -15.29
C ARG A 204 22.59 -13.75 -14.60
N LEU A 205 22.52 -12.64 -13.89
CA LEU A 205 23.69 -12.05 -13.22
C LEU A 205 24.29 -13.01 -12.17
N LEU A 206 23.45 -13.56 -11.29
CA LEU A 206 23.90 -14.44 -10.21
C LEU A 206 24.56 -15.70 -10.76
N ASN A 207 24.05 -16.27 -11.85
CA ASN A 207 24.68 -17.43 -12.49
C ASN A 207 26.01 -17.07 -13.17
N ILE A 208 26.15 -15.89 -13.77
CA ILE A 208 27.45 -15.38 -14.27
C ILE A 208 28.46 -15.25 -13.12
N MET A 209 28.02 -14.82 -11.95
CA MET A 209 28.84 -14.73 -10.74
C MET A 209 29.20 -16.12 -10.14
N GLY A 210 28.66 -17.21 -10.70
CA GLY A 210 28.97 -18.60 -10.28
C GLY A 210 27.98 -19.19 -9.27
N TYR A 211 26.88 -18.52 -8.96
CA TYR A 211 25.78 -19.10 -8.16
C TYR A 211 24.88 -19.95 -9.05
N ASN A 212 24.29 -20.98 -8.48
CA ASN A 212 23.35 -21.86 -9.21
C ASN A 212 21.90 -21.51 -8.81
N ILE A 213 21.39 -20.42 -9.35
CA ILE A 213 20.05 -19.89 -9.05
C ILE A 213 19.12 -20.17 -10.22
N HIS A 214 17.94 -20.73 -9.92
CA HIS A 214 16.94 -21.05 -10.93
C HIS A 214 15.77 -20.05 -10.95
N LYS A 215 15.41 -19.48 -9.81
CA LYS A 215 14.31 -18.54 -9.69
C LYS A 215 14.56 -17.53 -8.60
N ILE A 216 14.16 -16.30 -8.88
CA ILE A 216 14.10 -15.18 -7.92
C ILE A 216 12.64 -14.75 -7.75
N LYS A 217 12.25 -14.48 -6.51
CA LYS A 217 10.95 -13.96 -6.13
C LYS A 217 11.12 -12.63 -5.43
N THR A 218 10.35 -11.63 -5.84
CA THR A 218 10.26 -10.36 -5.11
C THR A 218 9.33 -10.51 -3.92
N THR A 219 9.68 -9.83 -2.83
CA THR A 219 8.92 -9.84 -1.57
C THR A 219 8.62 -8.42 -1.12
N VAL A 220 7.49 -8.23 -0.46
CA VAL A 220 7.12 -6.94 0.12
C VAL A 220 6.25 -7.12 1.36
N GLY A 221 6.44 -6.23 2.35
CA GLY A 221 5.58 -6.07 3.51
C GLY A 221 5.17 -4.59 3.61
N PRO A 222 3.94 -4.23 3.23
CA PRO A 222 3.45 -2.86 3.36
C PRO A 222 2.93 -2.61 4.77
N GLU A 223 3.39 -1.53 5.42
CA GLU A 223 2.88 -1.05 6.70
C GLU A 223 1.74 -0.06 6.45
N GLN A 224 0.50 -0.44 6.75
CA GLN A 224 -0.69 0.35 6.42
C GLN A 224 -1.06 1.28 7.58
N GLU A 225 -0.80 2.56 7.42
CA GLU A 225 -1.31 3.60 8.32
C GLU A 225 -2.73 4.03 7.93
N TYR A 226 -3.51 4.46 8.94
CA TYR A 226 -4.89 4.91 8.74
C TYR A 226 -5.38 5.75 9.93
N PHE A 227 -6.47 6.52 9.73
CA PHE A 227 -7.15 7.23 10.81
C PHE A 227 -8.50 6.59 11.11
N LEU A 228 -8.88 6.57 12.38
CA LEU A 228 -10.23 6.21 12.84
C LEU A 228 -10.90 7.43 13.45
N ILE A 229 -12.07 7.77 12.95
CA ILE A 229 -12.86 8.87 13.50
C ILE A 229 -14.28 8.41 13.83
N ASP A 230 -14.96 9.13 14.70
CA ASP A 230 -16.34 8.84 15.06
C ASP A 230 -17.26 9.03 13.85
N GLU A 231 -18.13 8.05 13.61
CA GLU A 231 -19.01 8.02 12.43
C GLU A 231 -20.00 9.19 12.44
N ASP A 232 -20.53 9.60 13.61
CA ASP A 232 -21.48 10.71 13.68
C ASP A 232 -20.80 12.04 13.37
N MET A 233 -19.57 12.25 13.85
CA MET A 233 -18.76 13.42 13.51
C MET A 233 -18.40 13.46 12.01
N PHE A 234 -18.08 12.31 11.43
CA PHE A 234 -17.81 12.20 9.99
C PHE A 234 -19.02 12.64 9.14
N LYS A 235 -20.23 12.20 9.52
CA LYS A 235 -21.47 12.52 8.80
C LYS A 235 -21.82 14.01 8.81
N GLU A 236 -21.36 14.77 9.81
CA GLU A 236 -21.56 16.22 9.89
C GLU A 236 -20.58 17.02 9.02
N ARG A 237 -19.52 16.39 8.49
CA ARG A 237 -18.43 17.04 7.76
C ARG A 237 -18.50 16.73 6.27
N LEU A 238 -19.06 17.66 5.48
CA LEU A 238 -19.18 17.53 4.03
C LEU A 238 -17.83 17.35 3.33
N ASP A 239 -16.80 18.03 3.78
CA ASP A 239 -15.45 17.90 3.23
C ASP A 239 -14.88 16.48 3.46
N LEU A 240 -15.01 15.90 4.64
CA LEU A 240 -14.61 14.52 4.89
C LEU A 240 -15.40 13.51 4.03
N LEU A 241 -16.72 13.72 3.93
CA LEU A 241 -17.61 12.87 3.10
C LEU A 241 -17.23 12.86 1.62
N VAL A 242 -16.85 14.03 1.07
CA VAL A 242 -16.64 14.20 -0.37
C VAL A 242 -15.18 14.06 -0.76
N THR A 243 -14.25 14.53 0.08
CA THR A 243 -12.82 14.60 -0.28
C THR A 243 -11.91 13.71 0.59
N GLY A 244 -12.44 13.12 1.66
CA GLY A 244 -11.66 12.32 2.61
C GLY A 244 -10.75 13.14 3.52
N ARG A 245 -10.77 14.50 3.40
CA ARG A 245 -9.96 15.41 4.23
C ARG A 245 -10.72 16.67 4.62
N THR A 246 -10.28 17.31 5.70
CA THR A 246 -10.83 18.60 6.11
C THR A 246 -10.31 19.72 5.20
N LEU A 247 -11.23 20.57 4.71
CA LEU A 247 -10.91 21.76 3.89
C LEU A 247 -10.99 23.04 4.72
N PHE A 248 -11.82 23.05 5.77
CA PHE A 248 -11.95 24.11 6.73
C PHE A 248 -11.96 23.55 8.16
N GLY A 249 -11.43 24.31 9.10
CA GLY A 249 -11.48 23.97 10.52
C GLY A 249 -10.48 24.80 11.30
N ALA A 250 -10.68 24.84 12.60
CA ALA A 250 -9.68 25.34 13.54
C ALA A 250 -8.83 24.15 14.02
N ALA A 251 -7.55 24.41 14.28
CA ALA A 251 -6.71 23.43 14.95
C ALA A 251 -7.32 23.10 16.34
N PRO A 252 -7.22 21.84 16.79
CA PRO A 252 -7.64 21.48 18.15
C PRO A 252 -6.77 22.21 19.18
N VAL A 253 -7.29 22.36 20.41
CA VAL A 253 -6.52 22.93 21.51
C VAL A 253 -5.28 22.11 21.83
N LYS A 254 -5.37 20.79 21.67
CA LYS A 254 -4.26 19.86 21.74
C LYS A 254 -4.28 18.97 20.48
N GLY A 255 -3.18 18.99 19.75
CA GLY A 255 -2.91 18.09 18.63
C GLY A 255 -2.04 16.89 19.06
N GLN A 256 -0.85 16.79 18.49
CA GLN A 256 0.11 15.74 18.80
C GLN A 256 1.26 16.18 19.73
N GLU A 257 1.11 17.36 20.38
CA GLU A 257 2.07 17.84 21.36
C GLU A 257 2.19 16.83 22.51
N LEU A 258 3.38 16.66 23.05
CA LEU A 258 3.78 15.72 24.10
C LEU A 258 3.94 14.26 23.61
N ASP A 259 3.68 13.95 22.35
CA ASP A 259 3.84 12.62 21.73
C ASP A 259 3.16 11.47 22.50
N ASP A 260 2.10 11.79 23.28
CA ASP A 260 1.43 10.87 24.19
C ASP A 260 0.42 9.94 23.49
N HIS A 261 0.16 10.13 22.19
CA HIS A 261 -0.66 9.22 21.40
C HIS A 261 0.09 7.94 21.07
N TYR A 262 1.30 8.03 20.57
CA TYR A 262 2.09 6.88 20.15
C TYR A 262 2.30 5.86 21.30
N PHE A 263 2.65 6.33 22.48
CA PHE A 263 2.92 5.48 23.65
C PHE A 263 1.69 5.23 24.53
N GLY A 264 0.52 5.73 24.15
CA GLY A 264 -0.71 5.55 24.95
C GLY A 264 -1.33 4.16 24.78
N SER A 265 -2.11 3.74 25.77
CA SER A 265 -2.92 2.52 25.66
C SER A 265 -4.03 2.67 24.62
N LEU A 266 -4.42 1.55 23.99
CA LEU A 266 -5.59 1.49 23.12
C LEU A 266 -6.88 1.63 23.93
N SER A 267 -7.85 2.39 23.40
CA SER A 267 -9.20 2.40 23.96
C SER A 267 -9.91 1.06 23.70
N GLU A 268 -10.86 0.68 24.57
CA GLU A 268 -11.61 -0.57 24.40
C GLU A 268 -12.29 -0.66 23.04
N ARG A 269 -12.86 0.43 22.53
CA ARG A 269 -13.53 0.48 21.23
C ARG A 269 -12.57 0.23 20.06
N VAL A 270 -11.40 0.84 20.10
CA VAL A 270 -10.36 0.67 19.06
C VAL A 270 -9.80 -0.74 19.13
N LYS A 271 -9.55 -1.25 20.35
CA LYS A 271 -9.06 -2.62 20.51
C LYS A 271 -10.05 -3.66 19.95
N ALA A 272 -11.35 -3.50 20.22
CA ALA A 272 -12.37 -4.38 19.68
C ALA A 272 -12.46 -4.30 18.14
N TYR A 273 -12.26 -3.12 17.57
CA TYR A 273 -12.15 -2.93 16.12
C TYR A 273 -10.95 -3.69 15.55
N MET A 274 -9.76 -3.53 16.13
CA MET A 274 -8.54 -4.21 15.69
C MET A 274 -8.67 -5.73 15.78
N GLU A 275 -9.25 -6.26 16.87
CA GLU A 275 -9.51 -7.69 17.04
C GLU A 275 -10.42 -8.26 15.95
N GLU A 276 -11.45 -7.52 15.52
CA GLU A 276 -12.33 -7.93 14.42
C GLU A 276 -11.64 -7.82 13.06
N VAL A 277 -10.84 -6.77 12.83
CA VAL A 277 -10.02 -6.63 11.61
C VAL A 277 -9.06 -7.80 11.47
N ASP A 278 -8.34 -8.14 12.53
CA ASP A 278 -7.42 -9.29 12.55
C ASP A 278 -8.14 -10.60 12.24
N GLU A 279 -9.30 -10.86 12.86
CA GLU A 279 -10.08 -12.08 12.63
C GLU A 279 -10.51 -12.20 11.16
N GLU A 280 -11.01 -11.13 10.56
CA GLU A 280 -11.44 -11.12 9.15
C GLU A 280 -10.24 -11.29 8.20
N LEU A 281 -9.13 -10.61 8.46
CA LEU A 281 -7.91 -10.72 7.66
C LEU A 281 -7.27 -12.11 7.75
N TRP A 282 -7.22 -12.71 8.96
CA TRP A 282 -6.68 -14.07 9.13
C TRP A 282 -7.52 -15.12 8.41
N LYS A 283 -8.86 -15.01 8.39
CA LYS A 283 -9.72 -15.89 7.59
C LYS A 283 -9.38 -15.82 6.10
N LEU A 284 -9.02 -14.64 5.60
CA LEU A 284 -8.60 -14.38 4.22
C LEU A 284 -7.11 -14.69 3.97
N GLY A 285 -6.40 -15.25 4.95
CA GLY A 285 -5.00 -15.65 4.81
C GLY A 285 -4.00 -14.48 4.80
N VAL A 286 -4.40 -13.30 5.25
CA VAL A 286 -3.51 -12.15 5.42
C VAL A 286 -2.76 -12.29 6.73
N TYR A 287 -1.44 -12.16 6.70
CA TYR A 287 -0.57 -12.26 7.87
C TYR A 287 -0.54 -10.96 8.69
N ALA A 288 -1.71 -10.38 9.02
CA ALA A 288 -1.80 -9.27 9.95
C ALA A 288 -1.16 -9.64 11.28
N LYS A 289 -0.20 -8.86 11.77
CA LYS A 289 0.62 -9.25 12.92
C LYS A 289 0.79 -8.16 13.96
N THR A 290 0.97 -6.92 13.55
CA THR A 290 1.27 -5.82 14.45
C THR A 290 0.28 -4.70 14.21
N GLU A 291 -0.36 -4.24 15.29
CA GLU A 291 -1.21 -3.07 15.29
C GLU A 291 -0.85 -2.17 16.46
N HIS A 292 -0.73 -0.88 16.21
CA HIS A 292 -0.39 0.11 17.23
C HIS A 292 -0.94 1.51 16.88
N LYS A 293 -0.79 2.43 17.83
CA LYS A 293 -1.10 3.84 17.63
C LYS A 293 0.06 4.52 16.93
N GLU A 294 -0.27 5.46 16.06
CA GLU A 294 0.68 6.37 15.44
C GLU A 294 0.73 7.73 16.14
N VAL A 295 1.60 8.65 15.67
CA VAL A 295 1.89 9.92 16.34
C VAL A 295 0.68 10.85 16.34
N ALA A 296 -0.07 10.94 15.24
CA ALA A 296 -1.23 11.82 15.18
C ALA A 296 -2.41 11.29 16.00
N PRO A 297 -3.23 12.18 16.58
CA PRO A 297 -4.47 11.79 17.23
C PRO A 297 -5.35 10.92 16.31
N CYS A 298 -5.83 9.78 16.83
CA CYS A 298 -6.68 8.84 16.09
C CYS A 298 -6.02 8.18 14.88
N GLN A 299 -4.71 8.19 14.80
CA GLN A 299 -3.92 7.48 13.77
C GLN A 299 -3.42 6.15 14.30
N PHE A 300 -3.42 5.14 13.43
CA PHE A 300 -3.05 3.76 13.73
C PHE A 300 -2.32 3.15 12.55
N GLU A 301 -1.62 2.05 12.80
CA GLU A 301 -0.92 1.26 11.79
C GLU A 301 -1.22 -0.23 11.95
N LEU A 302 -1.34 -0.92 10.81
CA LEU A 302 -1.35 -2.37 10.70
C LEU A 302 -0.17 -2.81 9.83
N ALA A 303 0.72 -3.62 10.40
CA ALA A 303 1.88 -4.16 9.70
C ALA A 303 1.75 -5.68 9.55
N PRO A 304 1.62 -6.21 8.32
CA PRO A 304 1.62 -7.63 8.04
C PRO A 304 3.04 -8.19 7.96
N VAL A 305 3.17 -9.51 8.10
CA VAL A 305 4.39 -10.21 7.69
C VAL A 305 4.49 -10.15 6.17
N PHE A 306 5.70 -9.91 5.66
CA PHE A 306 5.96 -9.85 4.23
C PHE A 306 5.65 -11.17 3.51
N THR A 307 5.27 -11.07 2.23
CA THR A 307 5.08 -12.22 1.34
C THR A 307 5.52 -11.86 -0.09
N SER A 308 5.29 -12.74 -1.07
CA SER A 308 5.59 -12.42 -2.47
C SER A 308 4.82 -11.17 -2.91
N THR A 309 5.46 -10.32 -3.72
CA THR A 309 4.90 -9.02 -4.10
C THR A 309 3.51 -9.11 -4.72
N ASN A 310 3.23 -10.17 -5.50
CA ASN A 310 1.90 -10.40 -6.07
C ASN A 310 0.84 -10.64 -4.98
N ILE A 311 1.12 -11.55 -4.05
CA ILE A 311 0.21 -11.88 -2.95
C ILE A 311 0.05 -10.68 -2.00
N ALA A 312 1.15 -10.03 -1.62
CA ALA A 312 1.13 -8.85 -0.75
C ALA A 312 0.30 -7.71 -1.36
N ASN A 313 0.35 -7.54 -2.68
CA ASN A 313 -0.46 -6.53 -3.36
C ASN A 313 -1.96 -6.82 -3.24
N ASP A 314 -2.39 -8.04 -3.48
CA ASP A 314 -3.79 -8.43 -3.31
C ASP A 314 -4.22 -8.34 -1.84
N GLN A 315 -3.40 -8.83 -0.92
CA GLN A 315 -3.65 -8.77 0.52
C GLN A 315 -3.75 -7.33 1.03
N ASN A 316 -2.94 -6.41 0.52
CA ASN A 316 -3.05 -4.99 0.90
C ASN A 316 -4.37 -4.35 0.43
N GLN A 317 -4.87 -4.69 -0.77
CA GLN A 317 -6.19 -4.22 -1.21
C GLN A 317 -7.31 -4.77 -0.31
N LEU A 318 -7.23 -6.05 0.09
CA LEU A 318 -8.16 -6.64 1.05
C LEU A 318 -8.07 -5.96 2.42
N THR A 319 -6.85 -5.69 2.90
CA THR A 319 -6.62 -4.98 4.17
C THR A 319 -7.30 -3.61 4.16
N MET A 320 -7.10 -2.82 3.10
CA MET A 320 -7.73 -1.49 2.97
C MET A 320 -9.26 -1.59 3.02
N GLU A 321 -9.84 -2.57 2.34
CA GLU A 321 -11.29 -2.80 2.32
C GLU A 321 -11.82 -3.24 3.69
N VAL A 322 -11.15 -4.21 4.33
CA VAL A 322 -11.55 -4.73 5.65
C VAL A 322 -11.47 -3.64 6.72
N LEU A 323 -10.39 -2.85 6.75
CA LEU A 323 -10.24 -1.71 7.66
C LEU A 323 -11.43 -0.75 7.57
N GLN A 324 -11.83 -0.37 6.34
CA GLN A 324 -12.96 0.53 6.15
C GLN A 324 -14.30 -0.10 6.54
N LYS A 325 -14.50 -1.35 6.23
CA LYS A 325 -15.76 -2.05 6.45
C LYS A 325 -16.01 -2.34 7.92
N VAL A 326 -15.02 -2.92 8.60
CA VAL A 326 -15.13 -3.24 10.03
C VAL A 326 -15.30 -1.98 10.88
N ALA A 327 -14.73 -0.83 10.46
CA ALA A 327 -14.91 0.43 11.18
C ALA A 327 -16.38 0.77 11.42
N SER A 328 -17.24 0.53 10.43
CA SER A 328 -18.70 0.78 10.55
C SER A 328 -19.38 -0.07 11.61
N HIS A 329 -18.91 -1.28 11.90
CA HIS A 329 -19.44 -2.15 12.94
C HIS A 329 -19.23 -1.59 14.35
N HIS A 330 -18.20 -0.73 14.49
CA HIS A 330 -17.82 -0.09 15.76
C HIS A 330 -18.25 1.38 15.83
N GLY A 331 -19.09 1.87 14.89
CA GLY A 331 -19.50 3.29 14.81
C GLY A 331 -18.31 4.20 14.53
N LEU A 332 -17.33 3.71 13.79
CA LEU A 332 -16.13 4.41 13.34
C LEU A 332 -16.11 4.50 11.81
N VAL A 333 -15.30 5.42 11.30
CA VAL A 333 -14.94 5.52 9.89
C VAL A 333 -13.43 5.45 9.77
N CYS A 334 -12.93 4.54 8.94
CA CYS A 334 -11.52 4.45 8.61
C CYS A 334 -11.20 5.37 7.42
N LEU A 335 -10.32 6.34 7.63
CA LEU A 335 -9.82 7.23 6.59
C LEU A 335 -8.47 6.74 6.10
N LEU A 336 -8.38 6.48 4.80
CA LEU A 336 -7.15 6.10 4.11
C LEU A 336 -6.52 7.28 3.35
N HIS A 337 -7.11 8.48 3.43
CA HIS A 337 -6.51 9.68 2.84
C HIS A 337 -5.16 9.97 3.48
N GLU A 338 -4.17 10.36 2.69
CA GLU A 338 -2.78 10.56 3.12
C GLU A 338 -2.61 11.72 4.11
N LYS A 339 -3.47 12.74 4.04
CA LYS A 339 -3.44 13.91 4.93
C LYS A 339 -4.88 14.36 5.24
N PRO A 340 -5.64 13.60 6.06
CA PRO A 340 -7.02 13.96 6.35
C PRO A 340 -7.14 15.22 7.22
N PHE A 341 -6.12 15.51 8.02
CA PHE A 341 -6.09 16.67 8.92
C PHE A 341 -4.79 17.44 8.77
N ASP A 342 -4.91 18.78 8.64
CA ASP A 342 -3.76 19.66 8.57
C ASP A 342 -3.11 19.85 9.95
N GLY A 343 -1.80 20.12 9.99
CA GLY A 343 -1.05 20.40 11.23
C GLY A 343 -0.72 19.17 12.10
N VAL A 344 -1.01 17.94 11.65
CA VAL A 344 -0.63 16.69 12.31
C VAL A 344 -0.03 15.72 11.29
N ASN A 345 0.61 14.62 11.73
CA ASN A 345 1.14 13.61 10.82
C ASN A 345 0.10 13.12 9.81
N GLY A 346 0.54 12.83 8.60
CA GLY A 346 -0.25 12.15 7.59
C GLY A 346 -0.01 10.65 7.62
N SER A 347 -0.80 9.89 6.85
CA SER A 347 -0.70 8.43 6.76
C SER A 347 0.04 8.00 5.49
N GLY A 348 1.02 7.14 5.69
CA GLY A 348 1.79 6.48 4.65
C GLY A 348 1.49 4.99 4.55
N LYS A 349 2.29 4.36 3.70
CA LYS A 349 2.35 2.92 3.54
C LYS A 349 3.79 2.55 3.25
N HIS A 350 4.57 2.29 4.31
CA HIS A 350 5.99 1.97 4.13
C HIS A 350 6.11 0.64 3.39
N ASN A 351 6.77 0.68 2.24
CA ASN A 351 6.89 -0.46 1.34
C ASN A 351 8.23 -1.15 1.56
N ASN A 352 8.25 -2.18 2.40
CA ASN A 352 9.45 -2.97 2.74
C ASN A 352 9.71 -3.98 1.63
N TRP A 353 10.59 -3.63 0.69
CA TRP A 353 10.88 -4.40 -0.51
C TRP A 353 12.20 -5.15 -0.42
N SER A 354 12.20 -6.40 -0.86
CA SER A 354 13.36 -7.26 -1.04
C SER A 354 13.13 -8.29 -2.14
N PHE A 355 14.09 -9.19 -2.35
CA PHE A 355 13.91 -10.37 -3.20
C PHE A 355 14.77 -11.54 -2.72
N CYS A 356 14.30 -12.75 -2.98
CA CYS A 356 14.92 -13.97 -2.48
C CYS A 356 14.98 -15.06 -3.56
N THR A 357 15.81 -16.06 -3.31
CA THR A 357 15.86 -17.28 -4.13
C THR A 357 14.58 -18.12 -3.95
N GLU A 358 14.43 -19.16 -4.74
CA GLU A 358 13.32 -20.11 -4.62
C GLU A 358 13.28 -20.78 -3.24
N GLU A 359 14.44 -21.04 -2.65
CA GLU A 359 14.63 -21.63 -1.33
C GLU A 359 14.36 -20.63 -0.18
N GLY A 360 14.16 -19.35 -0.49
CA GLY A 360 13.89 -18.30 0.49
C GLY A 360 15.12 -17.57 1.02
N GLU A 361 16.30 -17.77 0.43
CA GLU A 361 17.49 -17.01 0.79
C GLU A 361 17.36 -15.57 0.32
N ASN A 362 17.40 -14.60 1.24
CA ASN A 362 17.29 -13.18 0.92
C ASN A 362 18.58 -12.67 0.27
N ILE A 363 18.46 -12.10 -0.92
CA ILE A 363 19.61 -11.58 -1.67
C ILE A 363 20.15 -10.27 -1.06
N LEU A 364 19.30 -9.54 -0.34
CA LEU A 364 19.68 -8.31 0.38
C LEU A 364 20.16 -8.58 1.81
N GLU A 365 20.39 -9.83 2.19
CA GLU A 365 20.99 -10.17 3.48
C GLU A 365 22.50 -9.93 3.45
N PRO A 366 23.03 -8.95 4.21
CA PRO A 366 24.46 -8.62 4.20
C PRO A 366 25.31 -9.68 4.90
N GLY A 367 24.72 -10.47 5.81
CA GLY A 367 25.42 -11.45 6.65
C GLY A 367 26.25 -10.80 7.76
N ASP A 368 27.05 -11.59 8.44
CA ASP A 368 27.89 -11.15 9.58
C ASP A 368 29.05 -10.25 9.15
N SER A 369 29.48 -10.30 7.89
CA SER A 369 30.56 -9.50 7.32
C SER A 369 30.11 -8.92 5.97
N PRO A 370 29.39 -7.78 5.97
CA PRO A 370 28.90 -7.15 4.75
C PRO A 370 30.00 -6.85 3.73
N LYS A 371 31.20 -6.47 4.20
CA LYS A 371 32.37 -6.14 3.36
C LYS A 371 32.87 -7.32 2.51
N ASP A 372 32.68 -8.54 2.99
CA ASP A 372 33.13 -9.76 2.31
C ASP A 372 32.04 -10.39 1.43
N ASN A 373 30.79 -9.92 1.53
CA ASN A 373 29.66 -10.40 0.75
C ASN A 373 29.57 -9.70 -0.62
N ILE A 374 30.42 -10.14 -1.56
CA ILE A 374 30.50 -9.52 -2.90
C ILE A 374 29.16 -9.62 -3.66
N ARG A 375 28.35 -10.64 -3.44
CA ARG A 375 27.01 -10.77 -4.03
C ARG A 375 26.10 -9.64 -3.57
N PHE A 376 26.01 -9.46 -2.26
CA PHE A 376 25.22 -8.38 -1.66
C PHE A 376 25.70 -7.00 -2.14
N LEU A 377 27.01 -6.74 -2.11
CA LEU A 377 27.58 -5.45 -2.53
C LEU A 377 27.34 -5.16 -4.02
N THR A 378 27.39 -6.18 -4.88
CA THR A 378 27.08 -6.04 -6.31
C THR A 378 25.63 -5.65 -6.54
N VAL A 379 24.71 -6.33 -5.86
CA VAL A 379 23.28 -6.04 -5.96
C VAL A 379 22.94 -4.68 -5.35
N LEU A 380 23.57 -4.34 -4.22
CA LEU A 380 23.43 -3.02 -3.60
C LEU A 380 23.87 -1.90 -4.55
N ALA A 381 24.99 -2.08 -5.25
CA ALA A 381 25.48 -1.12 -6.24
C ALA A 381 24.50 -0.96 -7.42
N ALA A 382 23.88 -2.06 -7.89
CA ALA A 382 22.84 -2.01 -8.91
C ALA A 382 21.61 -1.21 -8.45
N ILE A 383 21.16 -1.42 -7.20
CA ILE A 383 20.05 -0.67 -6.62
C ILE A 383 20.38 0.83 -6.52
N ILE A 384 21.57 1.17 -6.02
CA ILE A 384 22.03 2.58 -5.93
C ILE A 384 21.99 3.24 -7.30
N LYS A 385 22.50 2.56 -8.33
CA LYS A 385 22.51 3.07 -9.70
C LYS A 385 21.08 3.25 -10.23
N GLY A 386 20.21 2.25 -10.12
CA GLY A 386 18.84 2.32 -10.60
C GLY A 386 18.02 3.41 -9.92
N VAL A 387 18.17 3.60 -8.61
CA VAL A 387 17.51 4.67 -7.87
C VAL A 387 18.02 6.05 -8.30
N ASP A 388 19.32 6.19 -8.58
CA ASP A 388 19.89 7.46 -9.05
C ASP A 388 19.46 7.81 -10.47
N GLU A 389 19.45 6.86 -11.39
CA GLU A 389 19.08 7.09 -12.79
C GLU A 389 17.58 7.33 -13.00
N TYR A 390 16.72 6.70 -12.16
CA TYR A 390 15.27 6.69 -12.32
C TYR A 390 14.51 7.32 -11.13
N GLN A 391 15.08 8.38 -10.52
CA GLN A 391 14.46 9.16 -9.43
C GLN A 391 13.04 9.63 -9.79
N ASP A 392 12.86 10.07 -11.04
CA ASP A 392 11.59 10.52 -11.61
C ASP A 392 10.52 9.43 -11.54
N LEU A 393 10.83 8.21 -11.96
CA LEU A 393 9.89 7.08 -11.91
C LEU A 393 9.52 6.72 -10.46
N LEU A 394 10.46 6.73 -9.54
CA LEU A 394 10.16 6.49 -8.12
C LEU A 394 9.24 7.58 -7.56
N ARG A 395 9.46 8.86 -7.89
CA ARG A 395 8.56 9.94 -7.49
C ARG A 395 7.17 9.80 -8.13
N ILE A 396 7.10 9.41 -9.41
CA ILE A 396 5.84 9.13 -10.11
C ILE A 396 5.05 8.02 -9.43
N SER A 397 5.73 6.98 -8.94
CA SER A 397 5.08 5.82 -8.32
C SER A 397 4.23 6.15 -7.09
N VAL A 398 4.48 7.31 -6.49
CA VAL A 398 3.80 7.79 -5.28
C VAL A 398 3.03 9.09 -5.52
N ALA A 399 2.85 9.48 -6.78
CA ALA A 399 2.21 10.73 -7.17
C ALA A 399 0.69 10.65 -7.02
N SER A 400 0.13 11.46 -6.13
CA SER A 400 -1.32 11.69 -5.98
C SER A 400 -1.56 13.05 -5.30
N ALA A 401 -2.75 13.62 -5.49
CA ALA A 401 -3.13 14.88 -4.85
C ALA A 401 -3.06 14.77 -3.32
N GLY A 402 -3.55 13.67 -2.75
CA GLY A 402 -3.50 13.42 -1.31
C GLY A 402 -2.07 13.32 -0.77
N ASN A 403 -1.20 12.61 -1.48
CA ASN A 403 0.18 12.43 -1.06
C ASN A 403 1.04 13.69 -1.22
N ASP A 404 0.70 14.59 -2.17
CA ASP A 404 1.35 15.90 -2.29
C ASP A 404 1.15 16.76 -1.02
N HIS A 405 0.02 16.58 -0.30
CA HIS A 405 -0.23 17.24 0.99
C HIS A 405 0.56 16.62 2.15
N ARG A 406 0.98 15.36 2.04
CA ARG A 406 1.69 14.62 3.08
C ARG A 406 3.20 14.80 2.99
N LEU A 407 3.79 14.77 1.79
CA LEU A 407 5.26 14.75 1.61
C LEU A 407 5.94 16.03 2.12
N GLY A 408 7.07 15.86 2.80
CA GLY A 408 7.99 16.93 3.18
C GLY A 408 7.91 17.40 4.64
N ALA A 409 7.07 16.80 5.47
CA ALA A 409 6.98 17.09 6.91
C ALA A 409 6.36 15.91 7.68
N ASP A 410 6.46 15.93 9.00
CA ASP A 410 5.73 15.04 9.91
C ASP A 410 5.93 13.54 9.53
N GLU A 411 7.16 13.05 9.55
CA GLU A 411 7.58 11.68 9.21
C GLU A 411 7.43 11.27 7.73
N ALA A 412 6.86 12.11 6.88
CA ALA A 412 6.83 11.89 5.45
C ALA A 412 8.08 12.48 4.77
N PRO A 413 8.84 11.70 3.98
CA PRO A 413 10.06 12.18 3.35
C PRO A 413 9.79 13.31 2.36
N PRO A 414 10.79 14.17 2.06
CA PRO A 414 10.67 15.21 1.05
C PRO A 414 10.55 14.61 -0.36
N ALA A 415 10.07 15.42 -1.32
CA ALA A 415 9.92 15.04 -2.72
C ALA A 415 11.26 14.94 -3.49
N ILE A 416 12.35 14.62 -2.80
CA ILE A 416 13.70 14.41 -3.33
C ILE A 416 14.08 12.96 -3.00
N ILE A 417 14.33 12.16 -4.03
CA ILE A 417 14.76 10.77 -3.82
C ILE A 417 16.20 10.75 -3.33
N SER A 418 16.46 10.03 -2.25
CA SER A 418 17.79 9.73 -1.72
C SER A 418 17.79 8.37 -1.03
N ILE A 419 18.97 7.78 -0.88
CA ILE A 419 19.16 6.47 -0.23
C ILE A 419 19.86 6.67 1.11
N TYR A 420 19.33 6.07 2.16
CA TYR A 420 20.00 5.91 3.44
C TYR A 420 20.50 4.46 3.59
N LEU A 421 21.77 4.28 3.93
CA LEU A 421 22.41 2.97 4.07
C LEU A 421 22.88 2.68 5.50
N GLY A 422 22.89 3.68 6.37
CA GLY A 422 23.52 3.59 7.69
C GLY A 422 25.05 3.84 7.62
N GLU A 423 25.64 3.93 8.81
CA GLU A 423 27.07 4.33 8.92
C GLU A 423 28.02 3.25 8.39
N GLU A 424 27.74 1.97 8.73
CA GLU A 424 28.62 0.84 8.37
C GLU A 424 28.69 0.63 6.86
N LEU A 425 27.55 0.48 6.19
CA LEU A 425 27.52 0.26 4.74
C LEU A 425 28.07 1.47 3.99
N THR A 426 27.80 2.69 4.44
CA THR A 426 28.36 3.90 3.83
C THR A 426 29.88 3.87 3.91
N ALA A 427 30.45 3.56 5.08
CA ALA A 427 31.91 3.48 5.25
C ALA A 427 32.56 2.34 4.43
N ILE A 428 31.87 1.18 4.34
CA ILE A 428 32.33 0.06 3.47
C ILE A 428 32.38 0.50 2.01
N LEU A 429 31.31 1.14 1.51
CA LEU A 429 31.24 1.59 0.11
C LEU A 429 32.28 2.70 -0.20
N GLU A 430 32.53 3.61 0.73
CA GLU A 430 33.57 4.63 0.61
C GLU A 430 34.99 4.01 0.58
N ALA A 431 35.24 3.01 1.40
CA ALA A 431 36.50 2.28 1.39
C ALA A 431 36.70 1.54 0.04
N ILE A 432 35.66 0.85 -0.47
CA ILE A 432 35.72 0.18 -1.78
C ILE A 432 35.96 1.19 -2.89
N GLU A 433 35.25 2.33 -2.90
CA GLU A 433 35.43 3.38 -3.92
C GLU A 433 36.87 3.93 -3.93
N ALA A 434 37.44 4.13 -2.75
CA ALA A 434 38.81 4.60 -2.59
C ALA A 434 39.90 3.54 -2.87
N GLY A 435 39.50 2.28 -3.04
CA GLY A 435 40.42 1.14 -3.18
C GLY A 435 41.16 0.79 -1.88
N ASN A 436 40.60 1.15 -0.74
CA ASN A 436 41.15 0.88 0.59
C ASN A 436 40.45 -0.34 1.25
N GLU A 437 41.15 -0.95 2.20
CA GLU A 437 40.55 -1.97 3.05
C GLU A 437 39.70 -1.30 4.14
N TYR A 438 38.46 -1.78 4.31
CA TYR A 438 37.58 -1.34 5.41
C TYR A 438 38.04 -1.97 6.73
N VAL A 439 38.28 -1.14 7.73
CA VAL A 439 38.59 -1.57 9.10
C VAL A 439 37.36 -1.39 9.96
N ASP A 440 36.85 -2.49 10.49
CA ASP A 440 35.69 -2.46 11.39
C ASP A 440 36.03 -1.73 12.71
N THR A 441 35.36 -0.60 12.94
CA THR A 441 35.53 0.22 14.15
C THR A 441 34.25 0.31 14.98
N ILE A 442 33.19 -0.42 14.59
CA ILE A 442 31.86 -0.29 15.17
C ILE A 442 31.71 -1.23 16.38
N ASP A 443 31.43 -0.67 17.55
CA ASP A 443 31.04 -1.43 18.73
C ASP A 443 29.59 -1.91 18.58
N ARG A 444 29.44 -3.23 18.39
CA ARG A 444 28.13 -3.89 18.17
C ARG A 444 27.46 -4.36 19.47
N LYS A 445 27.99 -3.99 20.63
CA LYS A 445 27.40 -4.37 21.93
C LYS A 445 26.85 -3.14 22.64
N LEU A 446 25.60 -3.21 23.00
CA LEU A 446 24.96 -2.24 23.86
C LEU A 446 24.82 -2.81 25.26
N GLU A 447 25.54 -2.23 26.24
CA GLU A 447 25.42 -2.55 27.66
C GLU A 447 24.54 -1.50 28.34
N LEU A 448 23.35 -1.91 28.78
CA LEU A 448 22.40 -1.00 29.44
C LEU A 448 22.74 -0.73 30.91
N GLY A 449 23.82 -1.32 31.44
CA GLY A 449 24.22 -1.15 32.84
C GLY A 449 23.29 -1.79 33.87
N VAL A 450 22.38 -2.65 33.44
CA VAL A 450 21.45 -3.39 34.31
C VAL A 450 21.91 -4.84 34.43
N SER A 451 22.25 -5.26 35.62
CA SER A 451 22.88 -6.58 35.91
C SER A 451 22.03 -7.79 35.48
N THR A 452 20.73 -7.62 35.34
CA THR A 452 19.78 -8.70 34.93
C THR A 452 19.58 -8.78 33.43
N LEU A 453 20.09 -7.82 32.65
CA LEU A 453 19.95 -7.82 31.21
C LEU A 453 21.24 -8.27 30.53
N PRO A 454 21.17 -9.21 29.57
CA PRO A 454 22.32 -9.56 28.75
C PRO A 454 22.68 -8.37 27.84
N PRO A 455 23.94 -8.27 27.37
CA PRO A 455 24.31 -7.33 26.32
C PRO A 455 23.41 -7.52 25.10
N ILE A 456 22.91 -6.42 24.56
CA ILE A 456 22.07 -6.42 23.35
C ILE A 456 22.99 -6.20 22.16
N ALA A 457 22.83 -7.00 21.11
CA ALA A 457 23.50 -6.72 19.85
C ALA A 457 22.90 -5.42 19.25
N LYS A 458 23.77 -4.45 18.97
CA LYS A 458 23.37 -3.22 18.29
C LYS A 458 23.25 -3.51 16.78
N ASP A 459 22.12 -3.15 16.18
CA ASP A 459 21.98 -3.20 14.73
C ASP A 459 22.99 -2.27 14.06
N SER A 460 23.53 -2.69 12.93
CA SER A 460 24.51 -1.90 12.16
C SER A 460 23.91 -0.65 11.52
N THR A 461 22.59 -0.57 11.43
CA THR A 461 21.85 0.54 10.84
C THR A 461 20.79 1.08 11.79
N ASP A 462 20.76 2.41 11.98
CA ASP A 462 19.62 3.10 12.56
C ASP A 462 18.61 3.44 11.45
N ARG A 463 17.35 3.74 11.82
CA ARG A 463 16.32 4.20 10.87
C ARG A 463 16.41 5.71 10.72
N ASN A 464 16.62 6.20 9.47
CA ASN A 464 16.46 7.61 9.17
C ASN A 464 15.03 7.89 8.71
N ARG A 465 14.20 8.41 9.62
CA ARG A 465 12.78 8.69 9.36
C ARG A 465 12.54 9.72 8.25
N THR A 466 13.55 10.52 7.90
CA THR A 466 13.46 11.54 6.85
C THR A 466 13.91 11.04 5.48
N SER A 467 14.45 9.81 5.39
CA SER A 467 14.92 9.24 4.13
C SER A 467 13.75 8.63 3.35
N PRO A 468 13.61 8.93 2.06
CA PRO A 468 12.58 8.34 1.21
C PRO A 468 12.81 6.85 0.89
N PHE A 469 14.08 6.41 0.88
CA PHE A 469 14.46 5.04 0.56
C PHE A 469 15.62 4.60 1.48
N ALA A 470 15.30 3.78 2.47
CA ALA A 470 16.23 3.41 3.52
C ALA A 470 16.52 1.91 3.52
N PHE A 471 17.80 1.53 3.64
CA PHE A 471 18.17 0.15 3.91
C PHE A 471 18.01 -0.15 5.40
N THR A 472 17.21 -1.16 5.74
CA THR A 472 16.85 -1.51 7.12
C THR A 472 17.29 -2.93 7.46
N GLY A 473 18.56 -3.23 7.26
CA GLY A 473 19.23 -4.48 7.63
C GLY A 473 19.24 -5.55 6.53
N ASN A 474 18.11 -5.88 5.92
CA ASN A 474 18.04 -6.89 4.86
C ASN A 474 16.95 -6.61 3.81
N LYS A 475 16.49 -5.37 3.75
CA LYS A 475 15.47 -4.89 2.82
C LYS A 475 15.57 -3.39 2.65
N PHE A 476 14.95 -2.84 1.62
CA PHE A 476 14.74 -1.42 1.46
C PHE A 476 13.31 -1.04 1.83
N GLU A 477 13.18 -0.01 2.64
CA GLU A 477 11.93 0.60 3.03
C GLU A 477 11.69 1.86 2.18
N PHE A 478 10.70 1.81 1.29
CA PHE A 478 10.28 2.97 0.50
C PHE A 478 9.14 3.69 1.22
N ARG A 479 9.47 4.84 1.83
CA ARG A 479 8.63 5.57 2.78
C ARG A 479 7.70 6.62 2.17
N MET A 480 7.86 6.92 0.89
CA MET A 480 7.08 7.97 0.21
C MET A 480 5.67 7.56 -0.16
N LEU A 481 5.33 6.28 -0.14
CA LEU A 481 4.02 5.78 -0.57
C LEU A 481 2.92 6.24 0.38
N GLY A 482 1.86 6.85 -0.16
CA GLY A 482 0.69 7.29 0.60
C GLY A 482 -0.24 6.13 0.96
N SER A 483 -0.95 6.24 2.08
CA SER A 483 -1.81 5.19 2.64
C SER A 483 -2.94 4.74 1.71
N ASN A 484 -3.45 5.61 0.85
CA ASN A 484 -4.52 5.28 -0.10
C ASN A 484 -4.01 4.67 -1.41
N LEU A 485 -2.70 4.69 -1.66
CA LEU A 485 -2.13 4.21 -2.91
C LEU A 485 -2.00 2.69 -2.95
N ASN A 486 -2.05 2.14 -4.16
CA ASN A 486 -1.80 0.72 -4.41
C ASN A 486 -0.28 0.47 -4.47
N ILE A 487 0.20 -0.61 -3.86
CA ILE A 487 1.63 -0.94 -3.83
C ILE A 487 2.17 -1.49 -5.16
N SER A 488 1.32 -1.80 -6.14
CA SER A 488 1.79 -2.35 -7.43
C SER A 488 2.70 -1.39 -8.18
N CYS A 489 2.37 -0.10 -8.22
CA CYS A 489 3.14 0.88 -9.00
C CYS A 489 4.58 1.05 -8.49
N PRO A 490 4.85 1.34 -7.18
CA PRO A 490 6.22 1.42 -6.69
C PRO A 490 7.00 0.12 -6.85
N ASN A 491 6.36 -1.03 -6.64
CA ASN A 491 7.03 -2.33 -6.81
C ASN A 491 7.31 -2.64 -8.29
N THR A 492 6.41 -2.27 -9.21
CA THR A 492 6.66 -2.38 -10.67
C THR A 492 7.89 -1.57 -11.07
N ILE A 493 7.98 -0.34 -10.58
CA ILE A 493 9.11 0.54 -10.89
C ILE A 493 10.39 0.03 -10.26
N LEU A 494 10.42 -0.30 -8.95
CA LEU A 494 11.59 -0.85 -8.28
C LEU A 494 12.11 -2.10 -8.98
N ASN A 495 11.24 -3.04 -9.28
CA ASN A 495 11.61 -4.27 -9.97
C ASN A 495 12.23 -3.98 -11.35
N THR A 496 11.65 -3.04 -12.11
CA THR A 496 12.08 -2.76 -13.49
C THR A 496 13.41 -2.02 -13.52
N ILE A 497 13.61 -1.00 -12.68
CA ILE A 497 14.89 -0.27 -12.63
C ILE A 497 16.03 -1.15 -12.13
N VAL A 498 15.76 -2.03 -11.16
CA VAL A 498 16.76 -2.97 -10.68
C VAL A 498 17.05 -4.05 -11.74
N ALA A 499 16.02 -4.55 -12.45
CA ALA A 499 16.21 -5.47 -13.57
C ALA A 499 17.10 -4.88 -14.68
N GLU A 500 16.96 -3.59 -14.97
CA GLU A 500 17.81 -2.90 -15.95
C GLU A 500 19.26 -2.92 -15.52
N GLU A 501 19.55 -2.54 -14.27
CA GLU A 501 20.93 -2.45 -13.79
C GLU A 501 21.58 -3.82 -13.66
N LEU A 502 20.84 -4.83 -13.18
CA LEU A 502 21.34 -6.20 -13.15
C LEU A 502 21.60 -6.74 -14.56
N THR A 503 20.79 -6.34 -15.54
CA THR A 503 21.03 -6.71 -16.96
C THR A 503 22.29 -6.05 -17.49
N GLN A 504 22.51 -4.75 -17.24
CA GLN A 504 23.72 -4.05 -17.66
C GLN A 504 24.97 -4.65 -17.00
N PHE A 505 24.88 -4.98 -15.69
CA PHE A 505 25.98 -5.63 -14.98
C PHE A 505 26.28 -7.02 -15.56
N ALA A 506 25.24 -7.79 -15.89
CA ALA A 506 25.41 -9.08 -16.56
C ALA A 506 26.09 -8.93 -17.93
N ASP A 507 25.70 -7.94 -18.73
CA ASP A 507 26.31 -7.67 -20.04
C ASP A 507 27.81 -7.31 -19.92
N GLU A 508 28.21 -6.53 -18.90
CA GLU A 508 29.62 -6.21 -18.65
C GLU A 508 30.45 -7.43 -18.17
N LEU A 509 29.81 -8.38 -17.47
CA LEU A 509 30.49 -9.51 -16.83
C LEU A 509 30.47 -10.81 -17.65
N GLU A 510 29.60 -10.92 -18.66
CA GLU A 510 29.35 -12.18 -19.38
C GLU A 510 30.60 -12.82 -20.01
N CYS A 511 31.55 -11.98 -20.44
CA CYS A 511 32.81 -12.43 -21.05
C CYS A 511 33.97 -12.56 -20.05
N VAL A 512 33.73 -12.28 -18.76
CA VAL A 512 34.78 -12.34 -17.72
C VAL A 512 34.96 -13.79 -17.28
N LYS A 513 36.21 -14.25 -17.22
CA LYS A 513 36.53 -15.57 -16.70
C LYS A 513 36.29 -15.65 -15.19
N GLN A 514 35.90 -16.83 -14.70
CA GLN A 514 35.61 -17.02 -13.27
C GLN A 514 36.82 -16.71 -12.37
N GLU A 515 38.04 -16.95 -12.82
CA GLU A 515 39.27 -16.62 -12.08
C GLU A 515 39.46 -15.12 -11.86
N ASP A 516 38.92 -14.27 -12.75
CA ASP A 516 39.00 -12.80 -12.68
C ASP A 516 37.70 -12.17 -12.16
N MET A 517 36.66 -12.96 -11.88
CA MET A 517 35.31 -12.47 -11.59
C MET A 517 35.28 -11.53 -10.37
N THR A 518 35.89 -11.90 -9.26
CA THR A 518 35.91 -11.06 -8.05
C THR A 518 36.55 -9.69 -8.31
N LYS A 519 37.63 -9.66 -9.09
CA LYS A 519 38.31 -8.41 -9.45
C LYS A 519 37.42 -7.54 -10.35
N ALA A 520 36.73 -8.16 -11.31
CA ALA A 520 35.82 -7.46 -12.20
C ALA A 520 34.62 -6.88 -11.42
N LEU A 521 34.06 -7.64 -10.48
CA LEU A 521 32.98 -7.19 -9.62
C LEU A 521 33.38 -5.98 -8.76
N ILE A 522 34.55 -6.02 -8.13
CA ILE A 522 35.07 -4.88 -7.35
C ILE A 522 35.20 -3.65 -8.25
N ALA A 523 35.79 -3.80 -9.45
CA ALA A 523 35.95 -2.69 -10.39
C ALA A 523 34.60 -2.12 -10.86
N LEU A 524 33.60 -2.99 -11.08
CA LEU A 524 32.25 -2.60 -11.44
C LEU A 524 31.58 -1.81 -10.31
N ILE A 525 31.68 -2.28 -9.06
CA ILE A 525 31.14 -1.58 -7.88
C ILE A 525 31.82 -0.21 -7.75
N GLN A 526 33.15 -0.12 -7.83
CA GLN A 526 33.89 1.13 -7.77
C GLN A 526 33.44 2.13 -8.85
N LYS A 527 33.29 1.67 -10.11
CA LYS A 527 32.81 2.47 -11.23
C LYS A 527 31.40 3.02 -10.95
N THR A 528 30.53 2.15 -10.45
CA THR A 528 29.14 2.50 -10.13
C THR A 528 29.07 3.53 -9.01
N LEU A 529 29.75 3.32 -7.91
CA LEU A 529 29.76 4.25 -6.78
C LEU A 529 30.30 5.62 -7.18
N LYS A 530 31.38 5.66 -7.94
CA LYS A 530 31.97 6.92 -8.43
C LYS A 530 30.98 7.78 -9.21
N ASN A 531 30.07 7.16 -9.95
CA ASN A 531 29.10 7.86 -10.81
C ASN A 531 27.77 8.15 -10.11
N HIS A 532 27.33 7.29 -9.16
CA HIS A 532 25.97 7.28 -8.63
C HIS A 532 25.85 7.52 -7.11
N LYS A 533 26.97 7.63 -6.37
CA LYS A 533 26.93 7.88 -4.91
C LYS A 533 26.25 9.21 -4.53
N ARG A 534 26.02 10.12 -5.48
CA ARG A 534 25.32 11.39 -5.24
C ARG A 534 23.93 11.22 -4.63
N ILE A 535 23.30 10.04 -4.82
CA ILE A 535 21.97 9.71 -4.29
C ILE A 535 22.02 9.31 -2.81
N ILE A 536 23.20 8.92 -2.27
CA ILE A 536 23.36 8.47 -0.89
C ILE A 536 23.38 9.69 0.05
N PHE A 537 22.52 9.67 1.06
CA PHE A 537 22.43 10.74 2.04
C PHE A 537 22.03 10.23 3.43
N SER A 538 22.80 10.61 4.46
CA SER A 538 22.60 10.13 5.84
C SER A 538 22.19 11.25 6.81
N GLY A 539 21.85 12.45 6.32
CA GLY A 539 21.49 13.59 7.15
C GLY A 539 19.97 13.77 7.32
N ASN A 540 19.59 14.95 7.85
CA ASN A 540 18.19 15.36 7.99
C ASN A 540 17.61 15.80 6.64
N GLY A 541 16.71 15.00 6.06
CA GLY A 541 16.06 15.26 4.78
C GLY A 541 15.12 16.48 4.77
N TYR A 542 14.70 16.97 5.92
CA TYR A 542 13.82 18.16 6.02
C TYR A 542 14.57 19.47 5.98
N SER A 543 15.89 19.45 6.16
CA SER A 543 16.68 20.68 6.26
C SER A 543 16.76 21.43 4.93
N ASP A 544 16.82 22.77 5.00
CA ASP A 544 17.04 23.60 3.81
C ASP A 544 18.44 23.44 3.25
N GLU A 545 19.40 23.01 4.07
CA GLU A 545 20.75 22.65 3.67
C GLU A 545 20.72 21.44 2.73
N TRP A 546 19.90 20.43 3.05
CA TRP A 546 19.72 19.26 2.18
C TRP A 546 19.15 19.65 0.82
N LYS A 547 18.11 20.48 0.78
CA LYS A 547 17.51 20.93 -0.50
C LYS A 547 18.56 21.59 -1.39
N LYS A 548 19.40 22.47 -0.81
CA LYS A 548 20.50 23.13 -1.53
C LYS A 548 21.57 22.14 -1.98
N GLU A 549 21.91 21.18 -1.14
CA GLU A 549 22.89 20.15 -1.45
C GLU A 549 22.38 19.19 -2.53
N ALA A 550 21.14 18.76 -2.46
CA ALA A 550 20.49 17.94 -3.47
C ALA A 550 20.50 18.61 -4.85
N GLN A 551 20.20 19.90 -4.89
CA GLN A 551 20.27 20.69 -6.13
C GLN A 551 21.70 20.74 -6.69
N LYS A 552 22.73 20.92 -5.84
CA LYS A 552 24.14 20.89 -6.29
C LYS A 552 24.55 19.52 -6.82
N ARG A 553 24.03 18.44 -6.22
CA ARG A 553 24.23 17.06 -6.68
C ARG A 553 23.46 16.73 -7.96
N GLY A 554 22.58 17.62 -8.43
CA GLY A 554 21.73 17.40 -9.60
C GLY A 554 20.63 16.38 -9.35
N LEU A 555 20.15 16.25 -8.11
CA LEU A 555 18.98 15.42 -7.76
C LEU A 555 17.69 16.16 -8.10
N LEU A 556 16.65 15.40 -8.47
CA LEU A 556 15.36 15.96 -8.85
C LEU A 556 14.54 16.34 -7.62
N GLU A 557 13.90 17.50 -7.65
CA GLU A 557 12.89 17.92 -6.68
C GLU A 557 11.55 18.12 -7.41
N LEU A 558 10.77 17.04 -7.53
CA LEU A 558 9.45 17.05 -8.18
C LEU A 558 8.37 17.19 -7.10
N LYS A 559 8.06 18.42 -6.72
CA LYS A 559 7.25 18.75 -5.54
C LYS A 559 5.81 18.23 -5.66
N THR A 560 5.21 18.42 -6.82
CA THR A 560 3.81 18.07 -7.04
C THR A 560 3.66 16.89 -8.01
N THR A 561 2.53 16.25 -7.95
CA THR A 561 2.13 15.24 -8.94
C THR A 561 2.15 15.80 -10.35
N ALA A 562 1.75 17.07 -10.55
CA ALA A 562 1.78 17.72 -11.85
C ALA A 562 3.21 17.93 -12.39
N ASP A 563 4.20 18.13 -11.49
CA ASP A 563 5.61 18.22 -11.88
C ASP A 563 6.18 16.84 -12.24
N ALA A 564 5.73 15.78 -11.57
CA ALA A 564 6.29 14.44 -11.71
C ALA A 564 5.75 13.69 -12.94
N LEU A 565 4.44 13.67 -13.14
CA LEU A 565 3.78 12.81 -14.12
C LEU A 565 4.26 13.00 -15.58
N PRO A 566 4.61 14.21 -16.07
CA PRO A 566 5.13 14.37 -17.43
C PRO A 566 6.40 13.59 -17.73
N HIS A 567 7.20 13.26 -16.71
CA HIS A 567 8.39 12.44 -16.86
C HIS A 567 8.10 10.96 -17.14
N TYR A 568 6.84 10.51 -16.98
CA TYR A 568 6.50 9.11 -17.20
C TYR A 568 6.79 8.65 -18.63
N THR A 569 6.65 9.54 -19.59
CA THR A 569 6.86 9.30 -21.01
C THR A 569 8.17 9.88 -21.55
N ASP A 570 9.12 10.24 -20.69
CA ASP A 570 10.48 10.60 -21.10
C ASP A 570 11.12 9.45 -21.90
N PRO A 571 11.90 9.74 -22.97
CA PRO A 571 12.47 8.71 -23.85
C PRO A 571 13.23 7.60 -23.11
N LYS A 572 13.96 7.93 -22.03
CA LYS A 572 14.68 6.92 -21.21
C LYS A 572 13.73 5.95 -20.54
N ASN A 573 12.58 6.46 -20.05
CA ASN A 573 11.58 5.67 -19.33
C ASN A 573 10.78 4.78 -20.30
N LEU A 574 10.43 5.29 -21.48
CA LEU A 574 9.84 4.48 -22.56
C LEU A 574 10.75 3.32 -22.94
N GLN A 575 12.05 3.59 -23.19
CA GLN A 575 13.03 2.57 -23.54
C GLN A 575 13.19 1.52 -22.43
N LEU A 576 13.23 1.94 -21.16
CA LEU A 576 13.33 1.04 -20.01
C LEU A 576 12.17 0.02 -20.00
N PHE A 577 10.95 0.52 -20.03
CA PHE A 577 9.77 -0.33 -19.89
C PHE A 577 9.52 -1.22 -21.11
N GLU A 578 9.78 -0.73 -22.31
CA GLU A 578 9.69 -1.52 -23.55
C GLU A 578 10.76 -2.62 -23.59
N LYS A 579 12.00 -2.32 -23.21
CA LYS A 579 13.11 -3.31 -23.15
C LYS A 579 12.76 -4.49 -22.25
N HIS A 580 12.12 -4.23 -21.11
CA HIS A 580 11.76 -5.25 -20.14
C HIS A 580 10.33 -5.81 -20.34
N ASN A 581 9.61 -5.39 -21.37
CA ASN A 581 8.23 -5.79 -21.67
C ASN A 581 7.26 -5.55 -20.50
N VAL A 582 7.48 -4.49 -19.71
CA VAL A 582 6.61 -4.14 -18.57
C VAL A 582 5.45 -3.26 -19.01
N TYR A 583 5.75 -2.23 -19.79
CA TYR A 583 4.77 -1.36 -20.45
C TYR A 583 5.14 -1.17 -21.91
N SER A 584 4.14 -1.09 -22.77
CA SER A 584 4.28 -0.47 -24.10
C SER A 584 4.26 1.06 -23.99
N ALA A 585 4.77 1.76 -25.01
CA ALA A 585 4.68 3.21 -25.06
C ALA A 585 3.23 3.71 -24.96
N SER A 586 2.29 3.03 -25.62
CA SER A 586 0.85 3.37 -25.54
C SER A 586 0.28 3.19 -24.14
N GLU A 587 0.66 2.14 -23.42
CA GLU A 587 0.25 1.91 -22.02
C GLU A 587 0.79 3.00 -21.09
N LEU A 588 2.02 3.51 -21.30
CA LEU A 588 2.60 4.60 -20.50
C LEU A 588 1.91 5.93 -20.77
N HIS A 589 1.69 6.31 -22.02
CA HIS A 589 0.94 7.52 -22.37
C HIS A 589 -0.48 7.50 -21.80
N ALA A 590 -1.14 6.34 -21.84
CA ALA A 590 -2.46 6.19 -21.26
C ALA A 590 -2.45 6.41 -19.75
N ARG A 591 -1.45 5.85 -19.03
CA ARG A 591 -1.31 6.00 -17.59
C ARG A 591 -1.03 7.45 -17.20
N GLU A 592 -0.13 8.12 -17.88
CA GLU A 592 0.12 9.56 -17.69
C GLU A 592 -1.17 10.36 -17.80
N SER A 593 -1.92 10.15 -18.90
CA SER A 593 -3.19 10.85 -19.16
C SER A 593 -4.24 10.58 -18.06
N ILE A 594 -4.38 9.32 -17.63
CA ILE A 594 -5.34 8.94 -16.58
C ILE A 594 -4.95 9.56 -15.24
N LEU A 595 -3.69 9.49 -14.86
CA LEU A 595 -3.20 10.02 -13.57
C LEU A 595 -3.31 11.55 -13.52
N LEU A 596 -2.97 12.26 -14.59
CA LEU A 596 -3.16 13.72 -14.70
C LEU A 596 -4.65 14.10 -14.64
N THR A 597 -5.50 13.35 -15.32
CA THR A 597 -6.96 13.58 -15.27
C THR A 597 -7.50 13.36 -13.86
N ASN A 598 -7.07 12.28 -13.19
CA ASN A 598 -7.48 11.99 -11.83
C ASN A 598 -7.01 13.08 -10.84
N TYR A 599 -5.75 13.50 -10.94
CA TYR A 599 -5.21 14.62 -10.15
C TYR A 599 -6.05 15.89 -10.31
N TYR A 600 -6.31 16.29 -11.56
CA TYR A 600 -7.13 17.47 -11.86
C TYR A 600 -8.55 17.34 -11.27
N GLN A 601 -9.19 16.18 -11.42
CA GLN A 601 -10.54 15.95 -10.91
C GLN A 601 -10.61 16.02 -9.39
N VAL A 602 -9.64 15.43 -8.66
CA VAL A 602 -9.56 15.48 -7.20
C VAL A 602 -9.45 16.93 -6.74
N VAL A 603 -8.49 17.69 -7.26
CA VAL A 603 -8.29 19.11 -6.90
C VAL A 603 -9.53 19.95 -7.24
N GLN A 604 -10.19 19.66 -8.37
CA GLN A 604 -11.43 20.35 -8.75
C GLN A 604 -12.58 20.03 -7.79
N ILE A 605 -12.71 18.78 -7.33
CA ILE A 605 -13.74 18.38 -6.37
C ILE A 605 -13.49 19.10 -5.04
N GLU A 606 -12.26 19.15 -4.54
CA GLU A 606 -11.90 19.89 -3.32
C GLU A 606 -12.26 21.38 -3.44
N ALA A 607 -11.86 22.02 -4.54
CA ALA A 607 -12.16 23.44 -4.77
C ALA A 607 -13.68 23.72 -4.83
N LYS A 608 -14.45 22.86 -5.49
CA LYS A 608 -15.91 22.99 -5.57
C LYS A 608 -16.57 22.77 -4.20
N THR A 609 -16.10 21.77 -3.43
CA THR A 609 -16.58 21.48 -2.08
C THR A 609 -16.29 22.64 -1.15
N MET A 610 -15.07 23.19 -1.20
CA MET A 610 -14.69 24.39 -0.44
C MET A 610 -15.61 25.59 -0.76
N ALA A 611 -15.82 25.86 -2.04
CA ALA A 611 -16.71 26.96 -2.47
C ALA A 611 -18.17 26.74 -2.04
N TYR A 612 -18.64 25.50 -2.06
CA TYR A 612 -19.99 25.16 -1.58
C TYR A 612 -20.12 25.37 -0.06
N MET A 613 -19.18 24.83 0.73
CA MET A 613 -19.16 25.00 2.19
C MET A 613 -19.08 26.47 2.60
N LEU A 614 -18.22 27.25 1.93
CA LEU A 614 -18.11 28.69 2.19
C LEU A 614 -19.46 29.39 2.03
N ARG A 615 -20.15 29.13 0.91
CA ARG A 615 -21.44 29.78 0.58
C ARG A 615 -22.60 29.29 1.45
N LYS A 616 -22.65 28.02 1.80
CA LYS A 616 -23.83 27.40 2.41
C LYS A 616 -23.73 27.18 3.91
N GLN A 617 -22.53 27.14 4.46
CA GLN A 617 -22.28 26.86 5.87
C GLN A 617 -21.54 28.01 6.56
N ILE A 618 -20.38 28.43 6.05
CA ILE A 618 -19.48 29.33 6.75
C ILE A 618 -20.00 30.79 6.74
N LEU A 619 -20.31 31.33 5.56
CA LEU A 619 -20.85 32.69 5.46
C LEU A 619 -22.16 32.87 6.22
N PRO A 620 -23.17 31.97 6.14
CA PRO A 620 -24.35 32.04 6.97
C PRO A 620 -24.07 32.01 8.48
N ALA A 621 -23.10 31.18 8.93
CA ALA A 621 -22.69 31.13 10.33
C ALA A 621 -22.06 32.46 10.79
N ILE A 622 -21.19 33.04 9.96
CA ILE A 622 -20.58 34.36 10.24
C ILE A 622 -21.66 35.42 10.37
N PHE A 623 -22.57 35.56 9.39
CA PHE A 623 -23.64 36.54 9.43
C PHE A 623 -24.58 36.34 10.61
N SER A 624 -24.88 35.07 10.97
CA SER A 624 -25.66 34.77 12.17
C SER A 624 -24.98 35.20 13.46
N TYR A 625 -23.67 35.04 13.56
CA TYR A 625 -22.87 35.45 14.69
C TYR A 625 -22.76 36.99 14.79
N GLU A 626 -22.51 37.66 13.67
CA GLU A 626 -22.50 39.13 13.58
C GLU A 626 -23.84 39.73 14.02
N ALA A 627 -24.97 39.14 13.58
CA ALA A 627 -26.29 39.57 14.00
C ALA A 627 -26.48 39.43 15.54
N LYS A 628 -26.01 38.33 16.14
CA LYS A 628 -26.02 38.14 17.60
C LYS A 628 -25.16 39.17 18.32
N LEU A 629 -23.98 39.49 17.82
CA LEU A 629 -23.12 40.52 18.40
C LEU A 629 -23.77 41.91 18.32
N ALA A 630 -24.37 42.24 17.16
CA ALA A 630 -25.09 43.52 17.01
C ALA A 630 -26.26 43.62 18.00
N GLN A 631 -27.02 42.55 18.20
CA GLN A 631 -28.12 42.51 19.19
C GLN A 631 -27.60 42.68 20.62
N ILE A 632 -26.49 42.03 21.00
CA ILE A 632 -25.85 42.17 22.31
C ILE A 632 -25.42 43.62 22.54
N ILE A 633 -24.77 44.25 21.55
CA ILE A 633 -24.34 45.65 21.62
C ILE A 633 -25.55 46.59 21.81
N GLN A 634 -26.62 46.38 21.05
CA GLN A 634 -27.85 47.17 21.16
C GLN A 634 -28.49 47.04 22.55
N THR A 635 -28.56 45.79 23.08
CA THR A 635 -29.09 45.51 24.42
C THR A 635 -28.25 46.18 25.51
N LYS A 636 -26.93 46.09 25.42
CA LYS A 636 -26.03 46.78 26.38
C LYS A 636 -26.22 48.30 26.35
N LYS A 637 -26.28 48.90 25.16
CA LYS A 637 -26.52 50.36 25.01
C LYS A 637 -27.86 50.75 25.60
N SER A 638 -28.94 50.02 25.39
CA SER A 638 -30.26 50.33 25.96
C SER A 638 -30.33 50.16 27.47
N SER A 639 -29.45 49.35 28.06
CA SER A 639 -29.32 49.16 29.51
C SER A 639 -28.32 50.10 30.16
N GLY A 640 -27.80 51.11 29.44
CA GLY A 640 -26.85 52.11 29.99
C GLY A 640 -25.42 51.52 30.22
N ILE A 641 -25.11 50.36 29.66
CA ILE A 641 -23.79 49.76 29.80
C ILE A 641 -22.96 50.13 28.58
N GLU A 642 -21.82 50.81 28.77
CA GLU A 642 -20.87 51.06 27.68
C GLU A 642 -20.32 49.74 27.13
N ALA A 643 -20.56 49.50 25.88
CA ALA A 643 -20.00 48.34 25.20
C ALA A 643 -18.56 48.64 24.75
N VAL A 644 -17.58 48.11 25.47
CA VAL A 644 -16.18 48.14 25.03
C VAL A 644 -16.01 47.12 23.92
N SER A 645 -16.12 47.59 22.69
CA SER A 645 -16.12 46.74 21.48
C SER A 645 -14.75 46.13 21.09
N TYR A 646 -13.67 46.57 21.73
CA TYR A 646 -12.30 46.21 21.35
C TYR A 646 -11.88 44.78 21.68
N THR A 647 -12.49 44.15 22.69
CA THR A 647 -12.04 42.82 23.16
C THR A 647 -12.56 41.68 22.28
N HIS A 648 -13.66 41.88 21.55
CA HIS A 648 -14.24 40.85 20.72
C HIS A 648 -13.73 40.84 19.27
N LEU A 649 -13.29 41.99 18.73
CA LEU A 649 -12.69 42.07 17.40
C LEU A 649 -11.26 41.51 17.37
N ARG A 650 -10.47 41.63 18.44
CA ARG A 650 -9.12 41.04 18.52
C ARG A 650 -9.12 39.55 18.66
N ALA A 651 -10.18 38.90 19.15
CA ALA A 651 -10.28 37.45 19.21
C ALA A 651 -10.42 36.79 17.81
N HIS A 652 -10.78 37.56 16.79
CA HIS A 652 -10.88 37.08 15.40
C HIS A 652 -9.63 37.36 14.57
N GLU A 653 -8.67 38.16 15.06
CA GLU A 653 -7.39 38.41 14.38
C GLU A 653 -6.27 37.43 14.79
N THR A 654 -6.51 36.63 15.81
CA THR A 654 -5.60 35.56 16.27
C THR A 654 -6.18 34.20 16.02
#